data_f4da60eced1737b9c79534d96af69477
#
_entry.id   f4da60eced1737b9c79534d96af69477
#
_cell.length_a   1.000
_cell.length_b   1.000
_cell.length_c   1.000
_cell.angle_alpha   90.00
_cell.angle_beta   90.00
_cell.angle_gamma   90.00
#
_symmetry.space_group_name_H-M   'P 1'
#
loop_
_entity.id
_entity.type
_entity.pdbx_description
1 polymer ?
#
loop_
_entity_poly.entity_id
_entity_poly.type
_entity_poly.pdbx_seq_one_letter_code
_entity_poly.pdbx_strand_id
1 'polypeptide(L)'
;MVAILLAGIIGYRALPVSALPEVDYPTIQVVTLYPGASPDVMTSAVTAPLERQFGQMSGLKQMSSQSSGGASVITLQFQLTLPLDVAEQEVQAAINAATNLLPSDLPNPPVYSKVNPADPPIMTLAVTSTAMPMTQVEDMVETRVAQKISQISGVGLVTLSGGQRPAVRVKLNAQAIAALGLTSETVRTAITGANVNSAKGSLDGPSRAVTLSANDQMQSAEEYRQLIIAYQNGAPIRLGDVATVEQGAENSWLGAWANKEQAIVMNVQRQPGANIISTADSIRQMLPQLTESLPKSVKVTVLSDRTTNIRASVDDTQFELMMAIALVVMIIYLFLRNIPATIIPGVAVPLSLIGTFAVMVFLDFSINNLTLMALTIATGFVVDDAIVVIENISRYIEKGEKPLAAALKGAGEIGFTIISLTFSLIAVLIPLLFMGDIVGRLFREFAITLAVAILISAVVSLTLTPMMCARMLSQESLRKQNRFSRASEKMFDRIIAAYGRGLAKVLNHPWLTLSVALSTLLLSVLLWVFIPKGFFPVQDNGIIQGTLQAPQSSSFANMAQRQRQVADVILQDPAVQSLTSFVGVDGTNPSLNSARLQINLKPLDERDDRVQKVIARLQTAVDKVPGVDLFLQPTQDLTIDTQVSRTQYQFTLQATSLDALSTWVPQLMEKLQQLPQISDVSSDWQDKGLVAYVNVDRDSASRLGISMADVDNALYNAFGQRLISTIYTQANQYRVVLEHNTENTPGLAALDTIRLTSSDGGVVPLSSIAKIEQRFAPLSINHLDQFPVTTISFNVPDNYSLGDAVQAIMDTEKTLNLPVDITTQFQGSTLAFQSALGSTVWLIVAAVVAMYIVLGILYESFIHPITILSTLPTAGVGALLALMIAGSELDVIAIIGIILLIGIVKKNAIMMIDFALAAEREQGMSPRDAIYQACLLRFRPILMTTLAALLGALPLMLSTGVGAELRRPLGIGMVGGLIVSQVLTLFTTPVIYLLFDRLALWTKSRFARHEEEA
;
A
#
# COMPACT_ATOMS: atom_id res chain seq x y z
N MET A 1 -33.26 20.44 -8.87
CA MET A 1 -33.12 18.99 -8.51
C MET A 1 -32.77 18.12 -9.71
N VAL A 2 -33.46 18.21 -10.83
CA VAL A 2 -33.09 17.46 -12.04
C VAL A 2 -31.67 17.78 -12.54
N ALA A 3 -31.23 19.02 -12.46
CA ALA A 3 -29.86 19.43 -12.81
C ALA A 3 -28.81 18.76 -11.89
N ILE A 4 -29.09 18.68 -10.61
CA ILE A 4 -28.21 17.98 -9.65
C ILE A 4 -28.13 16.50 -10.00
N LEU A 5 -29.25 15.86 -10.29
CA LEU A 5 -29.29 14.44 -10.68
C LEU A 5 -28.52 14.17 -11.96
N LEU A 6 -28.70 14.98 -12.99
CA LEU A 6 -28.01 14.85 -14.27
C LEU A 6 -26.51 15.10 -14.13
N ALA A 7 -26.11 16.15 -13.39
CA ALA A 7 -24.71 16.42 -13.12
C ALA A 7 -24.05 15.27 -12.36
N GLY A 8 -24.75 14.69 -11.39
CA GLY A 8 -24.26 13.55 -10.63
C GLY A 8 -24.09 12.28 -11.48
N ILE A 9 -25.04 12.00 -12.38
CA ILE A 9 -24.95 10.85 -13.29
C ILE A 9 -23.78 11.01 -14.26
N ILE A 10 -23.60 12.19 -14.83
CA ILE A 10 -22.46 12.48 -15.70
C ILE A 10 -21.17 12.35 -14.91
N GLY A 11 -21.11 12.89 -13.70
CA GLY A 11 -19.97 12.77 -12.80
C GLY A 11 -19.62 11.33 -12.48
N TYR A 12 -20.59 10.49 -12.17
CA TYR A 12 -20.37 9.07 -11.90
C TYR A 12 -19.69 8.34 -13.07
N ARG A 13 -20.12 8.62 -14.30
CA ARG A 13 -19.52 8.03 -15.50
C ARG A 13 -18.11 8.54 -15.79
N ALA A 14 -17.81 9.76 -15.39
CA ALA A 14 -16.51 10.39 -15.59
C ALA A 14 -15.48 10.04 -14.52
N LEU A 15 -15.91 9.55 -13.34
CA LEU A 15 -15.01 9.24 -12.24
C LEU A 15 -14.20 7.97 -12.53
N PRO A 16 -12.86 8.00 -12.28
CA PRO A 16 -12.06 6.80 -12.33
C PRO A 16 -12.39 5.90 -11.14
N VAL A 17 -12.10 4.60 -11.29
CA VAL A 17 -12.29 3.60 -10.25
C VAL A 17 -10.92 3.17 -9.74
N SER A 18 -10.74 3.09 -8.42
CA SER A 18 -9.52 2.61 -7.78
C SER A 18 -9.85 1.88 -6.48
N ALA A 19 -8.85 1.21 -5.89
CA ALA A 19 -9.04 0.52 -4.61
C ALA A 19 -9.12 1.51 -3.44
N LEU A 20 -8.20 2.45 -3.43
CA LEU A 20 -8.03 3.49 -2.40
C LEU A 20 -7.76 4.84 -3.06
N PRO A 21 -7.87 5.94 -2.33
CA PRO A 21 -7.42 7.26 -2.80
C PRO A 21 -5.95 7.24 -3.17
N GLU A 22 -5.55 8.14 -4.07
CA GLU A 22 -4.17 8.30 -4.49
C GLU A 22 -3.34 8.92 -3.36
N VAL A 23 -2.41 8.12 -2.79
CA VAL A 23 -1.62 8.49 -1.62
C VAL A 23 -0.15 8.14 -1.74
N ASP A 24 0.29 7.75 -2.93
CA ASP A 24 1.65 7.26 -3.14
C ASP A 24 2.68 8.37 -3.01
N TYR A 25 3.77 8.08 -2.29
CA TYR A 25 4.94 8.95 -2.33
C TYR A 25 5.59 8.89 -3.71
N PRO A 26 6.02 10.02 -4.27
CA PRO A 26 6.85 10.00 -5.48
C PRO A 26 8.11 9.19 -5.20
N THR A 27 8.30 8.09 -5.92
CA THR A 27 9.41 7.15 -5.70
C THR A 27 10.07 6.84 -7.03
N ILE A 28 11.39 6.88 -7.04
CA ILE A 28 12.21 6.56 -8.21
C ILE A 28 13.24 5.53 -7.80
N GLN A 29 13.39 4.49 -8.62
CA GLN A 29 14.40 3.45 -8.46
C GLN A 29 15.50 3.67 -9.48
N VAL A 30 16.75 3.61 -9.04
CA VAL A 30 17.94 3.68 -9.90
C VAL A 30 18.67 2.36 -9.83
N VAL A 31 18.81 1.69 -10.95
CA VAL A 31 19.48 0.38 -11.05
C VAL A 31 20.75 0.51 -11.91
N THR A 32 21.86 0.01 -11.39
CA THR A 32 23.12 -0.10 -12.11
C THR A 32 23.60 -1.54 -12.05
N LEU A 33 23.89 -2.12 -13.22
CA LEU A 33 24.43 -3.46 -13.32
C LEU A 33 25.91 -3.40 -13.67
N TYR A 34 26.71 -4.14 -12.90
CA TYR A 34 28.14 -4.29 -13.13
C TYR A 34 28.51 -5.77 -12.94
N PRO A 35 28.30 -6.60 -13.97
CA PRO A 35 28.51 -8.05 -13.86
C PRO A 35 29.89 -8.40 -13.32
N GLY A 36 29.95 -9.34 -12.38
CA GLY A 36 31.20 -9.79 -11.78
C GLY A 36 31.70 -8.95 -10.61
N ALA A 37 31.13 -7.80 -10.33
CA ALA A 37 31.51 -7.01 -9.17
C ALA A 37 31.00 -7.61 -7.87
N SER A 38 31.83 -7.60 -6.84
CA SER A 38 31.44 -8.01 -5.49
C SER A 38 30.55 -6.93 -4.83
N PRO A 39 29.82 -7.26 -3.77
CA PRO A 39 29.05 -6.25 -3.02
C PRO A 39 29.90 -5.08 -2.53
N ASP A 40 31.13 -5.32 -2.10
CA ASP A 40 32.06 -4.26 -1.68
C ASP A 40 32.42 -3.32 -2.84
N VAL A 41 32.73 -3.87 -4.02
CA VAL A 41 33.03 -3.09 -5.22
C VAL A 41 31.81 -2.28 -5.66
N MET A 42 30.63 -2.90 -5.66
CA MET A 42 29.39 -2.19 -6.00
C MET A 42 29.13 -1.03 -5.04
N THR A 43 29.31 -1.24 -3.74
CA THR A 43 29.09 -0.21 -2.73
C THR A 43 30.03 0.96 -2.90
N SER A 44 31.32 0.72 -3.05
CA SER A 44 32.35 1.78 -3.09
C SER A 44 32.47 2.46 -4.46
N ALA A 45 32.35 1.69 -5.54
CA ALA A 45 32.60 2.20 -6.90
C ALA A 45 31.34 2.75 -7.58
N VAL A 46 30.16 2.24 -7.26
CA VAL A 46 28.91 2.59 -7.94
C VAL A 46 27.91 3.25 -6.99
N THR A 47 27.57 2.60 -5.92
CA THR A 47 26.50 3.07 -5.01
C THR A 47 26.88 4.34 -4.28
N ALA A 48 28.06 4.39 -3.67
CA ALA A 48 28.48 5.55 -2.87
C ALA A 48 28.60 6.85 -3.71
N PRO A 49 29.20 6.85 -4.92
CA PRO A 49 29.19 8.05 -5.75
C PRO A 49 27.78 8.53 -6.12
N LEU A 50 26.86 7.62 -6.44
CA LEU A 50 25.49 7.96 -6.75
C LEU A 50 24.74 8.50 -5.51
N GLU A 51 24.89 7.86 -4.38
CA GLU A 51 24.25 8.31 -3.13
C GLU A 51 24.70 9.72 -2.72
N ARG A 52 25.98 10.03 -2.96
CA ARG A 52 26.50 11.36 -2.65
C ARG A 52 25.83 12.46 -3.49
N GLN A 53 25.57 12.18 -4.77
CA GLN A 53 24.84 13.10 -5.63
C GLN A 53 23.37 13.19 -5.30
N PHE A 54 22.72 12.04 -5.06
CA PHE A 54 21.29 12.01 -4.70
C PHE A 54 21.00 12.64 -3.34
N GLY A 55 21.93 12.54 -2.40
CA GLY A 55 21.78 13.14 -1.06
C GLY A 55 21.70 14.67 -1.08
N GLN A 56 22.03 15.32 -2.18
CA GLN A 56 21.97 16.77 -2.36
C GLN A 56 20.65 17.26 -2.98
N MET A 57 19.79 16.35 -3.40
CA MET A 57 18.51 16.69 -4.03
C MET A 57 17.52 17.30 -3.02
N SER A 58 16.82 18.36 -3.44
CA SER A 58 15.75 18.95 -2.64
C SER A 58 14.50 18.09 -2.69
N GLY A 59 13.75 18.07 -1.59
CA GLY A 59 12.50 17.29 -1.50
C GLY A 59 12.68 15.79 -1.29
N LEU A 60 13.91 15.31 -1.13
CA LEU A 60 14.19 13.92 -0.79
C LEU A 60 13.75 13.62 0.64
N LYS A 61 12.88 12.64 0.80
CA LYS A 61 12.43 12.19 2.13
C LYS A 61 13.34 11.11 2.69
N GLN A 62 13.68 10.11 1.86
CA GLN A 62 14.48 8.97 2.26
C GLN A 62 15.19 8.37 1.05
N MET A 63 16.42 7.93 1.25
CA MET A 63 17.21 7.22 0.27
C MET A 63 17.68 5.91 0.87
N SER A 64 17.35 4.80 0.22
CA SER A 64 17.82 3.49 0.58
C SER A 64 18.57 2.86 -0.59
N SER A 65 19.57 2.05 -0.29
CA SER A 65 20.34 1.37 -1.33
C SER A 65 20.63 -0.06 -0.93
N GLN A 66 20.77 -0.90 -1.94
CA GLN A 66 21.19 -2.27 -1.82
C GLN A 66 22.26 -2.57 -2.84
N SER A 67 23.46 -2.91 -2.39
CA SER A 67 24.58 -3.32 -3.23
C SER A 67 24.77 -4.82 -3.06
N SER A 68 24.57 -5.55 -4.14
CA SER A 68 24.71 -7.00 -4.20
C SER A 68 25.75 -7.40 -5.24
N GLY A 69 25.97 -8.68 -5.46
CA GLY A 69 26.92 -9.15 -6.47
C GLY A 69 26.47 -8.75 -7.88
N GLY A 70 27.09 -7.71 -8.44
CA GLY A 70 26.83 -7.23 -9.78
C GLY A 70 25.68 -6.26 -9.95
N ALA A 71 24.97 -5.88 -8.91
CA ALA A 71 23.83 -4.97 -8.97
C ALA A 71 23.85 -3.93 -7.85
N SER A 72 23.50 -2.70 -8.21
CA SER A 72 23.23 -1.61 -7.26
C SER A 72 21.83 -1.07 -7.51
N VAL A 73 21.01 -1.05 -6.46
CA VAL A 73 19.65 -0.53 -6.50
C VAL A 73 19.52 0.57 -5.47
N ILE A 74 19.20 1.77 -5.92
CA ILE A 74 18.96 2.92 -5.06
C ILE A 74 17.49 3.32 -5.18
N THR A 75 16.78 3.36 -4.07
CA THR A 75 15.39 3.78 -4.02
C THR A 75 15.30 5.16 -3.39
N LEU A 76 14.73 6.10 -4.12
CA LEU A 76 14.59 7.49 -3.73
C LEU A 76 13.11 7.81 -3.47
N GLN A 77 12.77 8.07 -2.24
CA GLN A 77 11.43 8.49 -1.84
C GLN A 77 11.42 10.00 -1.60
N PHE A 78 10.54 10.69 -2.29
CA PHE A 78 10.39 12.15 -2.19
C PHE A 78 9.20 12.53 -1.33
N GLN A 79 9.15 13.78 -0.92
CA GLN A 79 8.02 14.33 -0.17
C GLN A 79 6.74 14.28 -1.01
N LEU A 80 5.59 14.11 -0.34
CA LEU A 80 4.28 14.03 -1.01
C LEU A 80 3.95 15.28 -1.83
N THR A 81 4.50 16.43 -1.46
CA THR A 81 4.27 17.71 -2.13
C THR A 81 5.08 17.90 -3.41
N LEU A 82 6.12 17.08 -3.62
CA LEU A 82 6.97 17.19 -4.82
C LEU A 82 6.33 16.45 -5.99
N PRO A 83 6.13 17.10 -7.16
CA PRO A 83 5.66 16.40 -8.35
C PRO A 83 6.67 15.35 -8.83
N LEU A 84 6.19 14.20 -9.28
CA LEU A 84 7.03 13.11 -9.76
C LEU A 84 7.94 13.53 -10.93
N ASP A 85 7.45 14.36 -11.82
CA ASP A 85 8.21 14.85 -12.98
C ASP A 85 9.39 15.73 -12.56
N VAL A 86 9.24 16.54 -11.53
CA VAL A 86 10.34 17.34 -10.96
C VAL A 86 11.37 16.43 -10.31
N ALA A 87 10.93 15.42 -9.57
CA ALA A 87 11.83 14.41 -8.99
C ALA A 87 12.62 13.68 -10.06
N GLU A 88 11.98 13.29 -11.15
CA GLU A 88 12.61 12.66 -12.31
C GLU A 88 13.75 13.51 -12.91
N GLN A 89 13.50 14.80 -13.09
CA GLN A 89 14.50 15.73 -13.62
C GLN A 89 15.69 15.87 -12.68
N GLU A 90 15.46 15.97 -11.38
CA GLU A 90 16.54 16.05 -10.38
C GLU A 90 17.37 14.77 -10.34
N VAL A 91 16.73 13.60 -10.41
CA VAL A 91 17.43 12.31 -10.45
C VAL A 91 18.31 12.20 -11.69
N GLN A 92 17.80 12.55 -12.86
CA GLN A 92 18.58 12.54 -14.10
C GLN A 92 19.79 13.49 -14.03
N ALA A 93 19.59 14.69 -13.49
CA ALA A 93 20.69 15.64 -13.29
C ALA A 93 21.76 15.09 -12.33
N ALA A 94 21.35 14.43 -11.25
CA ALA A 94 22.27 13.81 -10.30
C ALA A 94 23.06 12.64 -10.92
N ILE A 95 22.41 11.81 -11.73
CA ILE A 95 23.08 10.73 -12.48
C ILE A 95 24.12 11.30 -13.43
N ASN A 96 23.78 12.36 -14.16
CA ASN A 96 24.71 13.02 -15.07
C ASN A 96 25.91 13.59 -14.32
N ALA A 97 25.71 14.19 -13.16
CA ALA A 97 26.78 14.69 -12.31
C ALA A 97 27.71 13.60 -11.79
N ALA A 98 27.18 12.40 -11.55
CA ALA A 98 27.95 11.27 -11.06
C ALA A 98 28.70 10.49 -12.14
N THR A 99 28.40 10.70 -13.42
CA THR A 99 28.89 9.86 -14.53
C THR A 99 30.42 9.74 -14.56
N ASN A 100 31.14 10.82 -14.31
CA ASN A 100 32.61 10.82 -14.31
C ASN A 100 33.22 10.14 -13.07
N LEU A 101 32.44 9.88 -12.05
CA LEU A 101 32.88 9.23 -10.81
C LEU A 101 32.66 7.70 -10.85
N LEU A 102 31.90 7.23 -11.80
CA LEU A 102 31.57 5.81 -11.96
C LEU A 102 32.66 5.07 -12.75
N PRO A 103 32.77 3.74 -12.62
CA PRO A 103 33.70 2.96 -13.41
C PRO A 103 33.50 3.17 -14.93
N SER A 104 34.60 3.32 -15.65
CA SER A 104 34.56 3.56 -17.12
C SER A 104 34.13 2.33 -17.92
N ASP A 105 34.24 1.15 -17.36
CA ASP A 105 33.91 -0.14 -17.97
C ASP A 105 32.51 -0.66 -17.61
N LEU A 106 31.63 0.19 -17.07
CA LEU A 106 30.23 -0.17 -16.88
C LEU A 106 29.59 -0.52 -18.24
N PRO A 107 28.89 -1.67 -18.34
CA PRO A 107 28.23 -2.05 -19.58
C PRO A 107 27.15 -1.06 -20.02
N ASN A 108 26.42 -0.54 -19.06
CA ASN A 108 25.38 0.47 -19.27
C ASN A 108 25.43 1.50 -18.15
N PRO A 109 25.08 2.76 -18.42
CA PRO A 109 24.95 3.77 -17.37
C PRO A 109 23.80 3.43 -16.40
N PRO A 110 23.76 4.07 -15.21
CA PRO A 110 22.61 3.90 -14.32
C PRO A 110 21.29 4.25 -15.00
N VAL A 111 20.28 3.43 -14.77
CA VAL A 111 18.93 3.60 -15.33
C VAL A 111 17.95 3.87 -14.20
N TYR A 112 17.16 4.91 -14.32
CA TYR A 112 16.10 5.20 -13.39
C TYR A 112 14.73 4.78 -13.92
N SER A 113 13.83 4.44 -13.00
CA SER A 113 12.44 4.12 -13.31
C SER A 113 11.54 4.78 -12.26
N LYS A 114 10.44 5.36 -12.71
CA LYS A 114 9.40 5.93 -11.82
C LYS A 114 8.55 4.80 -11.28
N VAL A 115 9.02 4.14 -10.24
CA VAL A 115 8.37 2.97 -9.64
C VAL A 115 8.72 2.88 -8.15
N ASN A 116 7.77 2.38 -7.35
CA ASN A 116 8.06 1.90 -6.01
C ASN A 116 8.31 0.39 -6.09
N PRO A 117 9.54 -0.07 -5.82
CA PRO A 117 9.86 -1.50 -5.96
C PRO A 117 9.10 -2.40 -5.00
N ALA A 118 8.61 -1.89 -3.88
CA ALA A 118 7.80 -2.64 -2.93
C ALA A 118 6.32 -2.77 -3.34
N ASP A 119 5.86 -1.94 -4.28
CA ASP A 119 4.50 -2.02 -4.79
C ASP A 119 4.32 -3.28 -5.65
N PRO A 120 3.30 -4.12 -5.37
CA PRO A 120 3.08 -5.33 -6.17
C PRO A 120 2.80 -5.00 -7.64
N PRO A 121 3.17 -5.87 -8.59
CA PRO A 121 2.84 -5.68 -10.00
C PRO A 121 1.32 -5.55 -10.20
N ILE A 122 0.92 -4.68 -11.11
CA ILE A 122 -0.49 -4.58 -11.50
C ILE A 122 -0.93 -5.77 -12.36
N MET A 123 -0.01 -6.32 -13.12
CA MET A 123 -0.24 -7.48 -13.98
C MET A 123 1.02 -8.32 -14.10
N THR A 124 0.87 -9.62 -14.03
CA THR A 124 1.95 -10.58 -14.25
C THR A 124 1.60 -11.47 -15.43
N LEU A 125 2.48 -11.50 -16.41
CA LEU A 125 2.35 -12.28 -17.63
C LEU A 125 3.44 -13.35 -17.67
N ALA A 126 3.11 -14.55 -18.07
CA ALA A 126 4.07 -15.60 -18.34
C ALA A 126 4.16 -15.86 -19.82
N VAL A 127 5.38 -15.88 -20.33
CA VAL A 127 5.67 -16.22 -21.74
C VAL A 127 6.41 -17.55 -21.77
N THR A 128 5.81 -18.52 -22.42
CA THR A 128 6.38 -19.88 -22.56
C THR A 128 6.48 -20.26 -24.03
N SER A 129 7.43 -21.13 -24.34
CA SER A 129 7.53 -21.74 -25.67
C SER A 129 8.05 -23.15 -25.54
N THR A 130 7.45 -24.07 -26.31
CA THR A 130 7.88 -25.47 -26.40
C THR A 130 8.90 -25.71 -27.51
N ALA A 131 9.00 -24.80 -28.47
CA ALA A 131 9.81 -24.98 -29.69
C ALA A 131 11.03 -24.09 -29.76
N MET A 132 11.08 -22.98 -29.05
CA MET A 132 12.11 -21.97 -29.13
C MET A 132 12.95 -21.91 -27.85
N PRO A 133 14.28 -21.66 -27.97
CA PRO A 133 15.10 -21.37 -26.80
C PRO A 133 14.60 -20.10 -26.07
N MET A 134 14.75 -20.07 -24.75
CA MET A 134 14.31 -18.92 -23.93
C MET A 134 15.01 -17.62 -24.32
N THR A 135 16.25 -17.66 -24.79
CA THR A 135 16.98 -16.50 -25.27
C THR A 135 16.33 -15.82 -26.49
N GLN A 136 15.82 -16.63 -27.43
CA GLN A 136 15.08 -16.10 -28.58
C GLN A 136 13.71 -15.58 -28.21
N VAL A 137 13.03 -16.25 -27.27
CA VAL A 137 11.74 -15.81 -26.74
C VAL A 137 11.90 -14.48 -26.03
N GLU A 138 12.95 -14.32 -25.20
CA GLU A 138 13.28 -13.07 -24.51
C GLU A 138 13.45 -11.92 -25.49
N ASP A 139 14.28 -12.12 -26.52
CA ASP A 139 14.54 -11.09 -27.50
C ASP A 139 13.27 -10.61 -28.21
N MET A 140 12.42 -11.53 -28.62
CA MET A 140 11.13 -11.18 -29.22
C MET A 140 10.19 -10.47 -28.27
N VAL A 141 10.08 -10.95 -27.04
CA VAL A 141 9.19 -10.37 -26.04
C VAL A 141 9.68 -8.98 -25.64
N GLU A 142 10.98 -8.79 -25.46
CA GLU A 142 11.56 -7.49 -25.15
C GLU A 142 11.25 -6.46 -26.25
N THR A 143 11.50 -6.82 -27.50
CA THR A 143 11.37 -5.89 -28.62
C THR A 143 9.94 -5.67 -29.08
N ARG A 144 9.09 -6.68 -29.03
CA ARG A 144 7.73 -6.62 -29.60
C ARG A 144 6.62 -6.41 -28.58
N VAL A 145 6.82 -6.78 -27.34
CA VAL A 145 5.79 -6.75 -26.31
C VAL A 145 6.16 -5.77 -25.20
N ALA A 146 7.28 -5.98 -24.50
CA ALA A 146 7.62 -5.22 -23.31
C ALA A 146 7.81 -3.73 -23.58
N GLN A 147 8.47 -3.36 -24.67
CA GLN A 147 8.65 -1.96 -25.04
C GLN A 147 7.33 -1.25 -25.33
N LYS A 148 6.39 -1.93 -25.96
CA LYS A 148 5.07 -1.36 -26.24
C LYS A 148 4.24 -1.18 -24.98
N ILE A 149 4.30 -2.13 -24.06
CA ILE A 149 3.62 -2.02 -22.75
C ILE A 149 4.24 -0.90 -21.94
N SER A 150 5.55 -0.73 -21.94
CA SER A 150 6.23 0.34 -21.20
C SER A 150 5.86 1.75 -21.67
N GLN A 151 5.36 1.91 -22.89
CA GLN A 151 4.90 3.18 -23.45
C GLN A 151 3.50 3.58 -22.97
N ILE A 152 2.76 2.67 -22.36
CA ILE A 152 1.40 2.93 -21.88
C ILE A 152 1.46 3.92 -20.71
N SER A 153 0.58 4.90 -20.72
CA SER A 153 0.47 5.88 -19.63
C SER A 153 0.14 5.19 -18.31
N GLY A 154 0.90 5.49 -17.28
CA GLY A 154 0.76 4.90 -15.96
C GLY A 154 1.66 3.70 -15.68
N VAL A 155 2.30 3.13 -16.69
CA VAL A 155 3.30 2.08 -16.50
C VAL A 155 4.64 2.70 -16.08
N GLY A 156 5.14 2.29 -14.91
CA GLY A 156 6.42 2.75 -14.38
C GLY A 156 7.60 1.89 -14.82
N LEU A 157 7.43 0.59 -14.80
CA LEU A 157 8.47 -0.36 -15.15
C LEU A 157 7.86 -1.67 -15.65
N VAL A 158 8.42 -2.21 -16.70
CA VAL A 158 8.16 -3.58 -17.17
C VAL A 158 9.45 -4.39 -17.00
N THR A 159 9.41 -5.39 -16.13
CA THR A 159 10.54 -6.30 -15.90
C THR A 159 10.31 -7.64 -16.55
N LEU A 160 11.35 -8.17 -17.21
CA LEU A 160 11.36 -9.52 -17.77
C LEU A 160 12.22 -10.40 -16.87
N SER A 161 11.62 -11.00 -15.87
CA SER A 161 12.32 -11.89 -14.93
C SER A 161 12.62 -13.23 -15.59
N GLY A 162 13.83 -13.72 -15.36
CA GLY A 162 14.30 -14.95 -16.02
C GLY A 162 14.66 -14.74 -17.47
N GLY A 163 14.65 -13.51 -17.91
CA GLY A 163 15.05 -13.11 -19.24
C GLY A 163 16.53 -13.34 -19.46
N GLN A 164 16.82 -14.26 -20.34
CA GLN A 164 18.16 -14.57 -20.77
C GLN A 164 18.39 -13.91 -22.12
N ARG A 165 18.88 -12.66 -22.11
CA ARG A 165 19.19 -11.96 -23.34
C ARG A 165 20.17 -12.77 -24.17
N PRO A 166 20.02 -12.89 -25.52
CA PRO A 166 20.92 -13.60 -26.36
C PRO A 166 22.33 -12.97 -26.35
N ALA A 167 23.33 -13.81 -26.30
CA ALA A 167 24.71 -13.39 -26.34
C ALA A 167 25.57 -14.47 -27.01
N VAL A 168 26.70 -14.08 -27.55
CA VAL A 168 27.74 -15.03 -27.95
C VAL A 168 28.65 -15.26 -26.74
N ARG A 169 28.68 -16.48 -26.22
CA ARG A 169 29.52 -16.86 -25.11
C ARG A 169 30.81 -17.52 -25.56
N VAL A 170 31.92 -16.94 -25.09
CA VAL A 170 33.25 -17.46 -25.35
C VAL A 170 33.80 -18.07 -24.06
N LYS A 171 33.82 -19.39 -24.00
CA LYS A 171 34.30 -20.16 -22.85
C LYS A 171 35.72 -20.64 -23.11
N LEU A 172 36.70 -19.94 -22.55
CA LEU A 172 38.11 -20.26 -22.75
C LEU A 172 38.51 -21.57 -22.09
N ASN A 173 39.29 -22.37 -22.80
CA ASN A 173 39.99 -23.51 -22.23
C ASN A 173 41.32 -23.01 -21.65
N ALA A 174 41.40 -22.92 -20.32
CA ALA A 174 42.56 -22.40 -19.61
C ALA A 174 43.85 -23.17 -19.93
N GLN A 175 43.76 -24.50 -20.06
CA GLN A 175 44.91 -25.36 -20.38
C GLN A 175 45.41 -25.11 -21.79
N ALA A 176 44.53 -24.99 -22.79
CA ALA A 176 44.88 -24.72 -24.16
C ALA A 176 45.56 -23.37 -24.32
N ILE A 177 45.07 -22.35 -23.67
CA ILE A 177 45.67 -21.01 -23.68
C ILE A 177 47.05 -21.05 -23.06
N ALA A 178 47.22 -21.68 -21.92
CA ALA A 178 48.50 -21.79 -21.25
C ALA A 178 49.55 -22.56 -22.08
N ALA A 179 49.13 -23.65 -22.72
CA ALA A 179 50.00 -24.45 -23.60
C ALA A 179 50.53 -23.64 -24.81
N LEU A 180 49.75 -22.68 -25.28
CA LEU A 180 50.14 -21.81 -26.40
C LEU A 180 50.82 -20.51 -25.96
N GLY A 181 51.06 -20.32 -24.65
CA GLY A 181 51.65 -19.11 -24.11
C GLY A 181 50.79 -17.87 -24.21
N LEU A 182 49.44 -18.06 -24.28
CA LEU A 182 48.47 -16.98 -24.34
C LEU A 182 47.82 -16.73 -22.99
N THR A 183 47.30 -15.55 -22.80
CA THR A 183 46.50 -15.19 -21.65
C THR A 183 45.09 -14.80 -22.07
N SER A 184 44.16 -14.79 -21.09
CA SER A 184 42.78 -14.36 -21.35
C SER A 184 42.70 -12.91 -21.83
N GLU A 185 43.63 -12.07 -21.41
CA GLU A 185 43.70 -10.67 -21.83
C GLU A 185 44.10 -10.55 -23.33
N THR A 186 44.98 -11.41 -23.79
CA THR A 186 45.31 -11.48 -25.23
C THR A 186 44.10 -11.84 -26.07
N VAL A 187 43.32 -12.82 -25.64
CA VAL A 187 42.08 -13.23 -26.31
C VAL A 187 41.04 -12.11 -26.27
N ARG A 188 40.86 -11.48 -25.13
CA ARG A 188 39.93 -10.36 -25.00
C ARG A 188 40.24 -9.21 -25.95
N THR A 189 41.49 -8.80 -25.98
CA THR A 189 41.95 -7.72 -26.85
C THR A 189 41.74 -8.07 -28.32
N ALA A 190 42.04 -9.30 -28.73
CA ALA A 190 41.83 -9.76 -30.11
C ALA A 190 40.34 -9.71 -30.51
N ILE A 191 39.45 -10.16 -29.62
CA ILE A 191 38.01 -10.14 -29.88
C ILE A 191 37.49 -8.71 -29.95
N THR A 192 37.88 -7.87 -28.99
CA THR A 192 37.45 -6.47 -28.94
C THR A 192 37.87 -5.67 -30.16
N GLY A 193 39.07 -5.91 -30.66
CA GLY A 193 39.62 -5.24 -31.85
C GLY A 193 39.07 -5.73 -33.19
N ALA A 194 38.49 -6.92 -33.20
CA ALA A 194 38.03 -7.57 -34.42
C ALA A 194 36.60 -7.19 -34.85
N ASN A 195 35.81 -6.65 -33.94
CA ASN A 195 34.43 -6.27 -34.22
C ASN A 195 34.20 -4.80 -33.87
N VAL A 196 34.07 -3.96 -34.91
CA VAL A 196 33.95 -2.51 -34.76
C VAL A 196 32.85 -1.98 -35.66
N ASN A 197 32.11 -1.01 -35.19
CA ASN A 197 31.09 -0.30 -35.99
C ASN A 197 31.39 1.20 -35.95
N SER A 198 32.16 1.69 -36.90
CA SER A 198 32.62 3.07 -36.96
C SER A 198 32.25 3.75 -38.28
N ALA A 199 32.23 5.07 -38.23
CA ALA A 199 32.09 5.87 -39.45
C ALA A 199 33.27 5.67 -40.41
N LYS A 200 32.95 5.54 -41.69
CA LYS A 200 33.95 5.30 -42.77
C LYS A 200 33.98 6.43 -43.79
N GLY A 201 32.97 7.31 -43.79
CA GLY A 201 32.89 8.43 -44.72
C GLY A 201 32.29 8.08 -46.06
N SER A 202 32.49 8.97 -47.02
CA SER A 202 31.97 8.86 -48.38
C SER A 202 32.95 9.49 -49.38
N LEU A 203 32.90 9.00 -50.60
CA LEU A 203 33.58 9.62 -51.76
C LEU A 203 32.54 10.48 -52.48
N ASP A 204 32.72 11.79 -52.46
CA ASP A 204 31.81 12.75 -53.11
C ASP A 204 32.53 13.29 -54.37
N GLY A 205 32.11 12.80 -55.55
CA GLY A 205 32.65 13.18 -56.83
C GLY A 205 31.73 14.17 -57.55
N PRO A 206 32.13 14.60 -58.78
CA PRO A 206 31.37 15.64 -59.51
C PRO A 206 29.95 15.24 -59.89
N SER A 207 29.63 13.94 -59.97
CA SER A 207 28.35 13.43 -60.45
C SER A 207 27.79 12.27 -59.58
N ARG A 208 28.57 11.70 -58.66
CA ARG A 208 28.21 10.55 -57.88
C ARG A 208 28.83 10.63 -56.50
N ALA A 209 28.02 10.32 -55.50
CA ALA A 209 28.50 10.07 -54.15
C ALA A 209 28.45 8.57 -53.86
N VAL A 210 29.51 8.05 -53.24
CA VAL A 210 29.61 6.64 -52.84
C VAL A 210 29.89 6.55 -51.37
N THR A 211 28.97 5.94 -50.62
CA THR A 211 29.16 5.67 -49.20
C THR A 211 30.11 4.48 -49.02
N LEU A 212 31.07 4.62 -48.10
CA LEU A 212 32.01 3.55 -47.81
C LEU A 212 31.43 2.61 -46.76
N SER A 213 31.52 1.31 -46.98
CA SER A 213 31.18 0.27 -46.01
C SER A 213 32.26 -0.80 -45.97
N ALA A 214 32.34 -1.56 -44.91
CA ALA A 214 33.28 -2.64 -44.74
C ALA A 214 32.63 -3.80 -43.99
N ASN A 215 33.20 -4.98 -44.05
CA ASN A 215 32.78 -6.16 -43.31
C ASN A 215 33.39 -6.19 -41.90
N ASP A 216 33.16 -5.12 -41.13
CA ASP A 216 33.75 -4.89 -39.84
C ASP A 216 32.94 -5.48 -38.65
N GLN A 217 31.83 -6.16 -38.95
CA GLN A 217 30.96 -6.78 -37.96
C GLN A 217 30.97 -8.31 -38.08
N MET A 218 31.13 -8.96 -36.95
CA MET A 218 30.84 -10.39 -36.79
C MET A 218 29.55 -10.53 -35.99
N GLN A 219 28.64 -11.34 -36.48
CA GLN A 219 27.27 -11.42 -35.92
C GLN A 219 26.88 -12.81 -35.38
N SER A 220 27.68 -13.83 -35.66
CA SER A 220 27.40 -15.21 -35.30
C SER A 220 28.54 -15.85 -34.52
N ALA A 221 28.20 -16.87 -33.72
CA ALA A 221 29.20 -17.66 -33.01
C ALA A 221 30.19 -18.34 -33.97
N GLU A 222 29.75 -18.76 -35.14
CA GLU A 222 30.62 -19.38 -36.15
C GLU A 222 31.68 -18.41 -36.67
N GLU A 223 31.32 -17.17 -36.93
CA GLU A 223 32.28 -16.15 -37.34
C GLU A 223 33.33 -15.90 -36.26
N TYR A 224 32.94 -15.88 -35.00
CA TYR A 224 33.88 -15.73 -33.89
C TYR A 224 34.80 -16.96 -33.73
N ARG A 225 34.31 -18.18 -33.99
CA ARG A 225 35.16 -19.39 -33.97
C ARG A 225 36.29 -19.30 -34.95
N GLN A 226 36.06 -18.71 -36.10
CA GLN A 226 37.07 -18.56 -37.17
C GLN A 226 38.02 -17.40 -36.93
N LEU A 227 37.81 -16.55 -35.96
CA LEU A 227 38.63 -15.39 -35.66
C LEU A 227 40.06 -15.84 -35.30
N ILE A 228 41.05 -15.26 -35.96
CA ILE A 228 42.48 -15.47 -35.65
C ILE A 228 42.83 -14.56 -34.49
N ILE A 229 43.23 -15.14 -33.35
CA ILE A 229 43.59 -14.40 -32.14
C ILE A 229 45.10 -14.18 -31.98
N ALA A 230 45.90 -15.04 -32.55
CA ALA A 230 47.36 -14.96 -32.47
C ALA A 230 48.00 -15.86 -33.54
N TYR A 231 49.32 -15.73 -33.70
CA TYR A 231 50.13 -16.61 -34.55
C TYR A 231 51.20 -17.28 -33.68
N GLN A 232 51.43 -18.56 -33.93
CA GLN A 232 52.53 -19.30 -33.33
C GLN A 232 53.31 -19.98 -34.41
N ASN A 233 54.63 -19.67 -34.48
CA ASN A 233 55.51 -20.18 -35.53
C ASN A 233 54.97 -20.00 -36.96
N GLY A 234 54.25 -18.89 -37.20
CA GLY A 234 53.61 -18.57 -38.47
C GLY A 234 52.29 -19.26 -38.75
N ALA A 235 51.83 -20.14 -37.89
CA ALA A 235 50.51 -20.75 -37.96
C ALA A 235 49.44 -19.94 -37.21
N PRO A 236 48.27 -19.72 -37.78
CA PRO A 236 47.19 -18.99 -37.11
C PRO A 236 46.55 -19.84 -35.99
N ILE A 237 46.37 -19.20 -34.86
CA ILE A 237 45.56 -19.75 -33.77
C ILE A 237 44.18 -19.10 -33.85
N ARG A 238 43.16 -19.91 -34.03
CA ARG A 238 41.75 -19.46 -34.08
C ARG A 238 41.11 -19.54 -32.69
N LEU A 239 40.11 -18.69 -32.49
CA LEU A 239 39.38 -18.68 -31.23
C LEU A 239 38.75 -20.07 -30.91
N GLY A 240 38.27 -20.77 -31.95
CA GLY A 240 37.72 -22.12 -31.80
C GLY A 240 38.76 -23.18 -31.34
N ASP A 241 40.07 -22.93 -31.47
CA ASP A 241 41.11 -23.83 -31.03
C ASP A 241 41.32 -23.76 -29.50
N VAL A 242 40.99 -22.64 -28.87
CA VAL A 242 41.27 -22.36 -27.47
C VAL A 242 39.99 -22.10 -26.66
N ALA A 243 38.83 -22.04 -27.31
CA ALA A 243 37.55 -21.74 -26.64
C ALA A 243 36.40 -22.49 -27.27
N THR A 244 35.36 -22.73 -26.46
CA THR A 244 34.04 -23.12 -26.94
C THR A 244 33.25 -21.83 -27.18
N VAL A 245 32.88 -21.55 -28.44
CA VAL A 245 32.07 -20.37 -28.79
C VAL A 245 30.68 -20.83 -29.17
N GLU A 246 29.70 -20.34 -28.45
CA GLU A 246 28.29 -20.78 -28.61
C GLU A 246 27.32 -19.60 -28.47
N GLN A 247 26.14 -19.77 -29.05
CA GLN A 247 25.01 -18.89 -28.75
C GLN A 247 24.45 -19.26 -27.37
N GLY A 248 24.30 -18.27 -26.51
CA GLY A 248 23.83 -18.50 -25.15
C GLY A 248 23.20 -17.26 -24.56
N ALA A 249 23.21 -17.18 -23.25
CA ALA A 249 22.63 -16.07 -22.50
C ALA A 249 23.72 -15.06 -22.11
N GLU A 250 23.34 -13.80 -22.01
CA GLU A 250 24.20 -12.74 -21.48
C GLU A 250 24.54 -12.98 -20.01
N ASN A 251 23.56 -13.40 -19.21
CA ASN A 251 23.75 -13.86 -17.84
C ASN A 251 23.10 -15.24 -17.67
N SER A 252 23.91 -16.24 -17.40
CA SER A 252 23.45 -17.62 -17.24
C SER A 252 22.88 -17.94 -15.86
N TRP A 253 23.03 -17.03 -14.89
CA TRP A 253 22.58 -17.20 -13.51
C TRP A 253 21.25 -16.49 -13.23
N LEU A 254 20.35 -16.53 -14.21
CA LEU A 254 18.99 -16.06 -14.12
C LEU A 254 18.03 -17.16 -14.56
N GLY A 255 16.95 -17.32 -13.84
CA GLY A 255 15.91 -18.29 -14.19
C GLY A 255 14.57 -17.90 -13.61
N ALA A 256 13.51 -18.09 -14.38
CA ALA A 256 12.14 -17.92 -13.91
C ALA A 256 11.25 -19.07 -14.36
N TRP A 257 10.24 -19.36 -13.57
CA TRP A 257 9.28 -20.42 -13.84
C TRP A 257 7.86 -19.92 -13.61
N ALA A 258 6.96 -20.33 -14.48
CA ALA A 258 5.53 -20.18 -14.29
C ALA A 258 4.96 -21.57 -14.02
N ASN A 259 4.43 -21.76 -12.83
CA ASN A 259 4.10 -23.10 -12.29
C ASN A 259 5.35 -24.00 -12.31
N LYS A 260 5.33 -25.05 -13.12
CA LYS A 260 6.47 -25.98 -13.25
C LYS A 260 7.31 -25.74 -14.51
N GLU A 261 6.84 -24.89 -15.42
CA GLU A 261 7.49 -24.66 -16.71
C GLU A 261 8.44 -23.47 -16.64
N GLN A 262 9.58 -23.59 -17.29
CA GLN A 262 10.48 -22.46 -17.46
C GLN A 262 9.78 -21.42 -18.34
N ALA A 263 9.79 -20.17 -17.89
CA ALA A 263 9.09 -19.09 -18.56
C ALA A 263 9.85 -17.77 -18.41
N ILE A 264 9.47 -16.81 -19.22
CA ILE A 264 9.78 -15.41 -18.97
C ILE A 264 8.60 -14.81 -18.26
N VAL A 265 8.84 -14.31 -17.04
CA VAL A 265 7.83 -13.68 -16.22
C VAL A 265 7.91 -12.17 -16.41
N MET A 266 6.89 -11.60 -17.03
CA MET A 266 6.78 -10.17 -17.25
C MET A 266 5.94 -9.55 -16.14
N ASN A 267 6.55 -8.73 -15.30
CA ASN A 267 5.88 -7.95 -14.27
C ASN A 267 5.73 -6.52 -14.73
N VAL A 268 4.51 -6.03 -14.75
CA VAL A 268 4.18 -4.65 -15.07
C VAL A 268 3.88 -3.91 -13.78
N GLN A 269 4.68 -2.91 -13.45
CA GLN A 269 4.51 -2.07 -12.27
C GLN A 269 4.05 -0.69 -12.68
N ARG A 270 3.19 -0.09 -11.87
CA ARG A 270 2.68 1.26 -12.14
C ARG A 270 3.63 2.34 -11.66
N GLN A 271 3.52 3.53 -12.25
CA GLN A 271 4.11 4.74 -11.67
C GLN A 271 3.41 5.08 -10.35
N PRO A 272 4.11 5.64 -9.36
CA PRO A 272 3.45 6.19 -8.18
C PRO A 272 2.37 7.20 -8.57
N GLY A 273 1.18 7.03 -8.01
CA GLY A 273 0.03 7.88 -8.33
C GLY A 273 -0.78 7.50 -9.56
N ALA A 274 -0.38 6.51 -10.34
CA ALA A 274 -1.13 6.06 -11.50
C ALA A 274 -2.36 5.22 -11.11
N ASN A 275 -3.42 5.33 -11.90
CA ASN A 275 -4.62 4.53 -11.72
C ASN A 275 -4.40 3.09 -12.21
N ILE A 276 -4.54 2.12 -11.32
CA ILE A 276 -4.29 0.70 -11.62
C ILE A 276 -5.26 0.18 -12.67
N ILE A 277 -6.55 0.49 -12.54
CA ILE A 277 -7.59 -0.05 -13.43
C ILE A 277 -7.43 0.46 -14.85
N SER A 278 -7.25 1.77 -15.03
CA SER A 278 -7.11 2.35 -16.36
C SER A 278 -5.83 1.86 -17.05
N THR A 279 -4.74 1.72 -16.31
CA THR A 279 -3.48 1.20 -16.82
C THR A 279 -3.62 -0.27 -17.26
N ALA A 280 -4.22 -1.11 -16.42
CA ALA A 280 -4.43 -2.52 -16.74
C ALA A 280 -5.39 -2.72 -17.92
N ASP A 281 -6.44 -1.90 -18.02
CA ASP A 281 -7.35 -1.94 -19.17
C ASP A 281 -6.64 -1.59 -20.47
N SER A 282 -5.78 -0.59 -20.46
CA SER A 282 -4.96 -0.23 -21.62
C SER A 282 -4.03 -1.37 -22.04
N ILE A 283 -3.43 -2.05 -21.08
CA ILE A 283 -2.60 -3.23 -21.34
C ILE A 283 -3.41 -4.35 -21.98
N ARG A 284 -4.58 -4.66 -21.43
CA ARG A 284 -5.46 -5.72 -21.94
C ARG A 284 -5.97 -5.43 -23.36
N GLN A 285 -6.25 -4.19 -23.69
CA GLN A 285 -6.65 -3.80 -25.06
C GLN A 285 -5.50 -3.95 -26.04
N MET A 286 -4.28 -3.73 -25.62
CA MET A 286 -3.10 -3.83 -26.48
C MET A 286 -2.60 -5.27 -26.65
N LEU A 287 -2.77 -6.14 -25.65
CA LEU A 287 -2.23 -7.50 -25.66
C LEU A 287 -2.59 -8.34 -26.89
N PRO A 288 -3.85 -8.39 -27.39
CA PRO A 288 -4.18 -9.20 -28.55
C PRO A 288 -3.37 -8.85 -29.80
N GLN A 289 -3.15 -7.56 -30.03
CA GLN A 289 -2.33 -7.08 -31.16
C GLN A 289 -0.86 -7.46 -31.00
N LEU A 290 -0.34 -7.37 -29.78
CA LEU A 290 1.06 -7.70 -29.50
C LEU A 290 1.30 -9.19 -29.62
N THR A 291 0.37 -10.04 -29.18
CA THR A 291 0.49 -11.49 -29.25
C THR A 291 0.36 -12.02 -30.69
N GLU A 292 -0.42 -11.36 -31.54
CA GLU A 292 -0.51 -11.72 -32.98
C GLU A 292 0.81 -11.57 -33.70
N SER A 293 1.69 -10.67 -33.25
CA SER A 293 3.01 -10.47 -33.84
C SER A 293 4.01 -11.57 -33.48
N LEU A 294 3.68 -12.43 -32.51
CA LEU A 294 4.56 -13.49 -32.03
C LEU A 294 4.32 -14.80 -32.80
N PRO A 295 5.35 -15.68 -32.93
CA PRO A 295 5.13 -17.03 -33.45
C PRO A 295 4.09 -17.81 -32.66
N LYS A 296 3.38 -18.72 -33.31
CA LYS A 296 2.33 -19.53 -32.66
C LYS A 296 2.85 -20.45 -31.57
N SER A 297 4.14 -20.78 -31.57
CA SER A 297 4.78 -21.59 -30.54
C SER A 297 5.01 -20.82 -29.24
N VAL A 298 4.93 -19.49 -29.28
CA VAL A 298 5.09 -18.62 -28.11
C VAL A 298 3.71 -18.32 -27.54
N LYS A 299 3.52 -18.69 -26.27
CA LYS A 299 2.25 -18.50 -25.56
C LYS A 299 2.41 -17.45 -24.47
N VAL A 300 1.58 -16.43 -24.52
CA VAL A 300 1.50 -15.38 -23.48
C VAL A 300 0.25 -15.61 -22.64
N THR A 301 0.41 -15.80 -21.34
CA THR A 301 -0.68 -16.05 -20.39
C THR A 301 -0.68 -14.99 -19.32
N VAL A 302 -1.83 -14.40 -19.04
CA VAL A 302 -2.02 -13.50 -17.89
C VAL A 302 -2.21 -14.36 -16.65
N LEU A 303 -1.25 -14.38 -15.75
CA LEU A 303 -1.32 -15.16 -14.50
C LEU A 303 -1.94 -14.38 -13.35
N SER A 304 -1.73 -13.08 -13.30
CA SER A 304 -2.22 -12.23 -12.23
C SER A 304 -2.67 -10.88 -12.77
N ASP A 305 -3.80 -10.41 -12.28
CA ASP A 305 -4.35 -9.09 -12.57
C ASP A 305 -4.96 -8.53 -11.29
N ARG A 306 -4.31 -7.52 -10.71
CA ARG A 306 -4.81 -6.87 -9.48
C ARG A 306 -6.18 -6.23 -9.66
N THR A 307 -6.53 -5.83 -10.88
CA THR A 307 -7.81 -5.16 -11.13
C THR A 307 -9.02 -6.04 -10.90
N THR A 308 -8.89 -7.36 -11.03
CA THR A 308 -9.97 -8.29 -10.74
C THR A 308 -10.46 -8.16 -9.30
N ASN A 309 -9.53 -8.18 -8.33
CA ASN A 309 -9.87 -8.02 -6.92
C ASN A 309 -10.32 -6.60 -6.58
N ILE A 310 -9.72 -5.59 -7.19
CA ILE A 310 -10.12 -4.19 -6.99
C ILE A 310 -11.55 -3.98 -7.47
N ARG A 311 -11.90 -4.46 -8.66
CA ARG A 311 -13.27 -4.38 -9.20
C ARG A 311 -14.25 -5.14 -8.32
N ALA A 312 -13.91 -6.34 -7.89
CA ALA A 312 -14.76 -7.13 -6.99
C ALA A 312 -14.99 -6.41 -5.66
N SER A 313 -13.96 -5.82 -5.07
CA SER A 313 -14.06 -5.04 -3.82
C SER A 313 -14.95 -3.81 -3.99
N VAL A 314 -14.80 -3.08 -5.08
CA VAL A 314 -15.63 -1.90 -5.38
C VAL A 314 -17.08 -2.30 -5.65
N ASP A 315 -17.31 -3.38 -6.41
CA ASP A 315 -18.65 -3.89 -6.67
C ASP A 315 -19.35 -4.35 -5.39
N ASP A 316 -18.65 -5.06 -4.51
CA ASP A 316 -19.19 -5.45 -3.21
C ASP A 316 -19.54 -4.23 -2.34
N THR A 317 -18.71 -3.21 -2.35
CA THR A 317 -18.97 -1.97 -1.62
C THR A 317 -20.16 -1.21 -2.21
N GLN A 318 -20.31 -1.18 -3.53
CA GLN A 318 -21.50 -0.60 -4.18
C GLN A 318 -22.76 -1.40 -3.82
N PHE A 319 -22.68 -2.71 -3.79
CA PHE A 319 -23.80 -3.55 -3.35
C PHE A 319 -24.19 -3.24 -1.90
N GLU A 320 -23.23 -3.09 -1.02
CA GLU A 320 -23.46 -2.71 0.39
C GLU A 320 -24.10 -1.31 0.49
N LEU A 321 -23.69 -0.36 -0.36
CA LEU A 321 -24.34 0.94 -0.44
C LEU A 321 -25.81 0.83 -0.84
N MET A 322 -26.11 0.05 -1.87
CA MET A 322 -27.49 -0.19 -2.29
C MET A 322 -28.32 -0.90 -1.22
N MET A 323 -27.73 -1.86 -0.52
CA MET A 323 -28.36 -2.53 0.62
C MET A 323 -28.65 -1.56 1.76
N ALA A 324 -27.70 -0.66 2.06
CA ALA A 324 -27.88 0.37 3.08
C ALA A 324 -29.05 1.30 2.73
N ILE A 325 -29.15 1.75 1.48
CA ILE A 325 -30.28 2.56 1.01
C ILE A 325 -31.61 1.82 1.18
N ALA A 326 -31.65 0.55 0.77
CA ALA A 326 -32.86 -0.27 0.90
C ALA A 326 -33.29 -0.46 2.35
N LEU A 327 -32.35 -0.74 3.26
CA LEU A 327 -32.63 -0.91 4.69
C LEU A 327 -33.12 0.40 5.33
N VAL A 328 -32.52 1.52 4.97
CA VAL A 328 -32.92 2.84 5.47
C VAL A 328 -34.36 3.19 5.00
N VAL A 329 -34.67 2.98 3.74
CA VAL A 329 -36.02 3.20 3.22
C VAL A 329 -37.03 2.27 3.88
N MET A 330 -36.66 1.01 4.11
CA MET A 330 -37.50 0.03 4.79
C MET A 330 -37.84 0.49 6.22
N ILE A 331 -36.86 0.94 7.00
CA ILE A 331 -37.09 1.39 8.36
C ILE A 331 -37.97 2.65 8.41
N ILE A 332 -37.82 3.54 7.45
CA ILE A 332 -38.68 4.72 7.33
C ILE A 332 -40.12 4.30 7.07
N TYR A 333 -40.34 3.35 6.15
CA TYR A 333 -41.67 2.82 5.89
C TYR A 333 -42.29 2.17 7.13
N LEU A 334 -41.54 1.39 7.89
CA LEU A 334 -42.02 0.78 9.13
C LEU A 334 -42.44 1.80 10.19
N PHE A 335 -41.74 2.93 10.25
CA PHE A 335 -42.07 3.98 11.21
C PHE A 335 -43.20 4.90 10.74
N LEU A 336 -43.17 5.35 9.52
CA LEU A 336 -44.16 6.29 8.95
C LEU A 336 -45.42 5.59 8.48
N ARG A 337 -45.34 4.33 8.06
CA ARG A 337 -46.48 3.48 7.65
C ARG A 337 -47.34 4.09 6.54
N ASN A 338 -46.80 4.94 5.76
CA ASN A 338 -47.44 5.68 4.67
C ASN A 338 -46.54 5.70 3.44
N ILE A 339 -47.04 5.21 2.30
CA ILE A 339 -46.24 5.15 1.08
C ILE A 339 -45.82 6.53 0.58
N PRO A 340 -46.72 7.55 0.47
CA PRO A 340 -46.28 8.88 0.08
C PRO A 340 -45.21 9.49 0.99
N ALA A 341 -45.36 9.33 2.32
CA ALA A 341 -44.38 9.83 3.27
C ALA A 341 -43.04 9.09 3.19
N THR A 342 -43.01 7.84 2.75
CA THR A 342 -41.78 7.04 2.53
C THR A 342 -41.10 7.39 1.23
N ILE A 343 -41.85 7.69 0.18
CA ILE A 343 -41.28 8.08 -1.13
C ILE A 343 -40.45 9.36 -1.02
N ILE A 344 -40.84 10.30 -0.19
CA ILE A 344 -40.14 11.56 -0.03
C ILE A 344 -38.68 11.38 0.41
N PRO A 345 -38.36 10.70 1.53
CA PRO A 345 -36.97 10.38 1.86
C PRO A 345 -36.34 9.42 0.86
N GLY A 346 -37.12 8.51 0.30
CA GLY A 346 -36.66 7.58 -0.73
C GLY A 346 -36.16 8.25 -2.01
N VAL A 347 -36.61 9.47 -2.31
CA VAL A 347 -36.08 10.32 -3.40
C VAL A 347 -34.90 11.17 -2.91
N ALA A 348 -34.99 11.68 -1.70
CA ALA A 348 -33.96 12.58 -1.15
C ALA A 348 -32.59 11.89 -1.00
N VAL A 349 -32.55 10.62 -0.56
CA VAL A 349 -31.30 9.88 -0.36
C VAL A 349 -30.52 9.64 -1.66
N PRO A 350 -31.11 9.02 -2.69
CA PRO A 350 -30.38 8.83 -3.95
C PRO A 350 -29.95 10.16 -4.60
N LEU A 351 -30.79 11.16 -4.56
CA LEU A 351 -30.50 12.48 -5.12
C LEU A 351 -29.27 13.13 -4.48
N SER A 352 -29.19 13.10 -3.16
CA SER A 352 -28.06 13.64 -2.41
C SER A 352 -26.76 12.88 -2.69
N LEU A 353 -26.81 11.56 -2.73
CA LEU A 353 -25.64 10.70 -2.99
C LEU A 353 -25.17 10.84 -4.45
N ILE A 354 -26.08 10.83 -5.40
CA ILE A 354 -25.74 10.98 -6.82
C ILE A 354 -25.17 12.39 -7.08
N GLY A 355 -25.74 13.42 -6.48
CA GLY A 355 -25.21 14.78 -6.61
C GLY A 355 -23.78 14.93 -6.09
N THR A 356 -23.37 14.12 -5.13
CA THR A 356 -22.00 14.09 -4.61
C THR A 356 -20.98 13.73 -5.67
N PHE A 357 -21.31 12.86 -6.60
CA PHE A 357 -20.41 12.47 -7.68
C PHE A 357 -19.98 13.63 -8.57
N ALA A 358 -20.86 14.60 -8.81
CA ALA A 358 -20.53 15.78 -9.58
C ALA A 358 -19.40 16.60 -8.94
N VAL A 359 -19.44 16.77 -7.63
CA VAL A 359 -18.40 17.50 -6.89
C VAL A 359 -17.11 16.69 -6.82
N MET A 360 -17.19 15.37 -6.71
CA MET A 360 -16.02 14.50 -6.70
C MET A 360 -15.20 14.63 -7.99
N VAL A 361 -15.84 14.79 -9.14
CA VAL A 361 -15.14 15.01 -10.43
C VAL A 361 -14.32 16.30 -10.40
N PHE A 362 -14.87 17.38 -9.89
CA PHE A 362 -14.15 18.66 -9.79
C PHE A 362 -12.97 18.62 -8.84
N LEU A 363 -13.00 17.74 -7.85
CA LEU A 363 -11.95 17.58 -6.86
C LEU A 363 -10.91 16.53 -7.23
N ASP A 364 -11.02 15.92 -8.42
CA ASP A 364 -10.16 14.83 -8.89
C ASP A 364 -10.17 13.59 -7.96
N PHE A 365 -11.32 13.29 -7.39
CA PHE A 365 -11.50 12.10 -6.58
C PHE A 365 -11.79 10.87 -7.47
N SER A 366 -11.75 9.69 -6.87
CA SER A 366 -12.08 8.43 -7.53
C SER A 366 -13.22 7.72 -6.80
N ILE A 367 -13.89 6.82 -7.51
CA ILE A 367 -14.76 5.82 -6.89
C ILE A 367 -13.88 4.75 -6.31
N ASN A 368 -13.74 4.72 -5.00
CA ASN A 368 -12.91 3.76 -4.29
C ASN A 368 -13.61 3.26 -3.02
N ASN A 369 -13.00 2.33 -2.32
CA ASN A 369 -13.60 1.76 -1.13
C ASN A 369 -13.89 2.80 -0.04
N LEU A 370 -13.00 3.77 0.17
CA LEU A 370 -13.21 4.80 1.18
C LEU A 370 -14.31 5.79 0.81
N THR A 371 -14.35 6.25 -0.43
CA THR A 371 -15.42 7.17 -0.87
C THR A 371 -16.78 6.48 -0.87
N LEU A 372 -16.86 5.22 -1.27
CA LEU A 372 -18.10 4.44 -1.20
C LEU A 372 -18.53 4.13 0.24
N MET A 373 -17.58 3.89 1.14
CA MET A 373 -17.87 3.75 2.57
C MET A 373 -18.42 5.06 3.15
N ALA A 374 -17.86 6.20 2.75
CA ALA A 374 -18.36 7.52 3.13
C ALA A 374 -19.81 7.71 2.66
N LEU A 375 -20.13 7.34 1.43
CA LEU A 375 -21.49 7.40 0.90
C LEU A 375 -22.44 6.43 1.61
N THR A 376 -21.96 5.25 1.96
CA THR A 376 -22.76 4.27 2.71
C THR A 376 -23.15 4.80 4.10
N ILE A 377 -22.19 5.39 4.80
CA ILE A 377 -22.46 6.05 6.09
C ILE A 377 -23.35 7.27 5.90
N ALA A 378 -23.16 8.02 4.81
CA ALA A 378 -23.96 9.20 4.50
C ALA A 378 -25.44 8.87 4.28
N THR A 379 -25.81 7.66 3.89
CA THR A 379 -27.22 7.27 3.71
C THR A 379 -28.03 7.48 5.01
N GLY A 380 -27.46 7.10 6.12
CA GLY A 380 -28.10 7.32 7.44
C GLY A 380 -28.22 8.80 7.80
N PHE A 381 -27.21 9.61 7.47
CA PHE A 381 -27.19 11.04 7.80
C PHE A 381 -28.09 11.86 6.90
N VAL A 382 -28.07 11.53 5.62
CA VAL A 382 -28.90 12.20 4.62
C VAL A 382 -30.37 12.06 4.93
N VAL A 383 -30.78 10.88 5.36
CA VAL A 383 -32.17 10.63 5.69
C VAL A 383 -32.61 11.33 6.97
N ASP A 384 -31.69 11.60 7.89
CA ASP A 384 -32.01 12.26 9.16
C ASP A 384 -32.69 13.61 8.96
N ASP A 385 -32.13 14.43 8.09
CA ASP A 385 -32.68 15.75 7.79
C ASP A 385 -34.10 15.64 7.18
N ALA A 386 -34.26 14.74 6.23
CA ALA A 386 -35.55 14.51 5.58
C ALA A 386 -36.61 14.00 6.59
N ILE A 387 -36.23 13.09 7.46
CA ILE A 387 -37.11 12.54 8.51
C ILE A 387 -37.60 13.63 9.46
N VAL A 388 -36.67 14.48 9.91
CA VAL A 388 -37.00 15.55 10.85
C VAL A 388 -37.99 16.53 10.22
N VAL A 389 -37.76 16.91 8.96
CA VAL A 389 -38.66 17.80 8.21
C VAL A 389 -40.04 17.15 8.01
N ILE A 390 -40.10 15.91 7.57
CA ILE A 390 -41.35 15.20 7.31
C ILE A 390 -42.17 15.02 8.59
N GLU A 391 -41.52 14.61 9.67
CA GLU A 391 -42.18 14.42 10.95
C GLU A 391 -42.80 15.71 11.47
N ASN A 392 -42.09 16.81 11.38
CA ASN A 392 -42.59 18.10 11.82
C ASN A 392 -43.75 18.59 10.96
N ILE A 393 -43.67 18.46 9.64
CA ILE A 393 -44.76 18.85 8.71
C ILE A 393 -45.97 17.92 8.91
N SER A 394 -45.76 16.60 9.04
CA SER A 394 -46.86 15.66 9.28
C SER A 394 -47.60 15.96 10.57
N ARG A 395 -46.90 16.36 11.61
CA ARG A 395 -47.52 16.77 12.86
C ARG A 395 -48.48 17.95 12.72
N TYR A 396 -48.11 18.96 11.90
CA TYR A 396 -49.00 20.08 11.61
C TYR A 396 -50.15 19.69 10.74
N ILE A 397 -49.99 18.81 9.76
CA ILE A 397 -51.06 18.31 8.91
C ILE A 397 -52.07 17.52 9.75
N GLU A 398 -51.63 16.70 10.68
CA GLU A 398 -52.50 15.95 11.61
C GLU A 398 -53.30 16.84 12.54
N LYS A 399 -52.80 18.05 12.85
CA LYS A 399 -53.51 19.06 13.65
C LYS A 399 -54.57 19.82 12.82
N GLY A 400 -54.76 19.51 11.57
CA GLY A 400 -55.80 20.03 10.72
C GLY A 400 -55.38 21.20 9.82
N GLU A 401 -54.13 21.59 9.76
CA GLU A 401 -53.63 22.61 8.84
C GLU A 401 -53.55 22.11 7.37
N LYS A 402 -53.72 23.02 6.43
CA LYS A 402 -53.58 22.69 5.00
C LYS A 402 -52.15 22.23 4.72
N PRO A 403 -51.91 21.30 3.76
CA PRO A 403 -50.57 20.80 3.47
C PRO A 403 -49.52 21.90 3.13
N LEU A 404 -49.87 22.89 2.35
CA LEU A 404 -48.95 23.98 2.00
C LEU A 404 -48.60 24.86 3.21
N ALA A 405 -49.59 25.24 4.00
CA ALA A 405 -49.40 26.03 5.23
C ALA A 405 -48.60 25.22 6.31
N ALA A 406 -48.89 23.95 6.41
CA ALA A 406 -48.15 23.02 7.31
C ALA A 406 -46.70 22.87 6.86
N ALA A 407 -46.44 22.76 5.58
CA ALA A 407 -45.07 22.66 5.04
C ALA A 407 -44.28 23.95 5.29
N LEU A 408 -44.82 25.11 5.04
CA LEU A 408 -44.17 26.39 5.32
C LEU A 408 -43.83 26.57 6.80
N LYS A 409 -44.79 26.29 7.67
CA LYS A 409 -44.64 26.44 9.10
C LYS A 409 -43.70 25.40 9.70
N GLY A 410 -43.84 24.14 9.30
CA GLY A 410 -43.02 23.06 9.78
C GLY A 410 -41.56 23.20 9.32
N ALA A 411 -41.28 23.52 8.08
CA ALA A 411 -39.96 23.75 7.58
C ALA A 411 -39.28 24.98 8.20
N GLY A 412 -40.01 26.05 8.42
CA GLY A 412 -39.52 27.27 9.06
C GLY A 412 -39.11 27.04 10.53
N GLU A 413 -39.87 26.22 11.26
CA GLU A 413 -39.57 25.89 12.63
C GLU A 413 -38.34 25.01 12.79
N ILE A 414 -38.11 24.08 11.87
CA ILE A 414 -37.03 23.09 11.96
C ILE A 414 -35.75 23.51 11.23
N GLY A 415 -35.76 24.59 10.46
CA GLY A 415 -34.64 25.01 9.63
C GLY A 415 -33.36 25.28 10.40
N PHE A 416 -33.45 25.93 11.58
CA PHE A 416 -32.29 26.19 12.44
C PHE A 416 -31.70 24.88 12.96
N THR A 417 -32.51 23.91 13.36
CA THR A 417 -32.07 22.62 13.84
C THR A 417 -31.29 21.86 12.77
N ILE A 418 -31.77 21.88 11.51
CA ILE A 418 -31.08 21.22 10.39
C ILE A 418 -29.75 21.90 10.10
N ILE A 419 -29.70 23.22 10.11
CA ILE A 419 -28.44 23.97 9.92
C ILE A 419 -27.46 23.64 11.04
N SER A 420 -27.89 23.61 12.28
CA SER A 420 -27.07 23.25 13.44
C SER A 420 -26.49 21.83 13.32
N LEU A 421 -27.32 20.87 12.94
CA LEU A 421 -26.91 19.48 12.73
C LEU A 421 -25.87 19.36 11.61
N THR A 422 -26.12 20.03 10.51
CA THR A 422 -25.25 20.01 9.33
C THR A 422 -23.87 20.61 9.63
N PHE A 423 -23.82 21.84 10.15
CA PHE A 423 -22.56 22.52 10.42
C PHE A 423 -21.75 21.84 11.55
N SER A 424 -22.38 21.34 12.57
CA SER A 424 -21.68 20.64 13.64
C SER A 424 -21.14 19.29 13.18
N LEU A 425 -21.82 18.59 12.29
CA LEU A 425 -21.32 17.35 11.69
C LEU A 425 -20.12 17.60 10.77
N ILE A 426 -20.16 18.67 10.00
CA ILE A 426 -19.04 19.09 9.15
C ILE A 426 -17.84 19.53 10.01
N ALA A 427 -18.09 20.23 11.12
CA ALA A 427 -17.05 20.68 12.04
C ALA A 427 -16.22 19.52 12.60
N VAL A 428 -16.84 18.38 12.83
CA VAL A 428 -16.14 17.15 13.28
C VAL A 428 -15.18 16.61 12.24
N LEU A 429 -15.50 16.77 10.95
CA LEU A 429 -14.69 16.31 9.85
C LEU A 429 -13.49 17.23 9.53
N ILE A 430 -13.53 18.49 9.97
CA ILE A 430 -12.47 19.48 9.70
C ILE A 430 -11.09 19.00 10.22
N PRO A 431 -10.93 18.47 11.44
CA PRO A 431 -9.63 18.00 11.90
C PRO A 431 -9.01 16.92 11.03
N LEU A 432 -9.80 16.07 10.37
CA LEU A 432 -9.31 15.06 9.45
C LEU A 432 -8.60 15.67 8.22
N LEU A 433 -8.99 16.88 7.82
CA LEU A 433 -8.37 17.59 6.70
C LEU A 433 -6.98 18.12 7.02
N PHE A 434 -6.67 18.31 8.30
CA PHE A 434 -5.38 18.81 8.77
C PHE A 434 -4.42 17.71 9.20
N MET A 435 -4.81 16.45 9.08
CA MET A 435 -3.88 15.34 9.25
C MET A 435 -2.79 15.39 8.19
N GLY A 436 -1.56 15.15 8.60
CA GLY A 436 -0.42 15.05 7.71
C GLY A 436 -0.23 13.64 7.13
N ASP A 437 0.70 13.55 6.21
CA ASP A 437 1.18 12.31 5.61
C ASP A 437 0.10 11.50 4.86
N ILE A 438 0.34 10.22 4.69
CA ILE A 438 -0.52 9.30 3.94
C ILE A 438 -1.91 9.17 4.57
N VAL A 439 -1.98 9.06 5.89
CA VAL A 439 -3.26 8.90 6.61
C VAL A 439 -4.15 10.10 6.34
N GLY A 440 -3.60 11.31 6.37
CA GLY A 440 -4.34 12.51 6.04
C GLY A 440 -4.88 12.53 4.62
N ARG A 441 -4.10 12.09 3.64
CA ARG A 441 -4.55 11.99 2.25
C ARG A 441 -5.63 10.94 2.04
N LEU A 442 -5.50 9.79 2.68
CA LEU A 442 -6.51 8.73 2.63
C LEU A 442 -7.88 9.24 3.10
N PHE A 443 -7.89 9.91 4.23
CA PHE A 443 -9.15 10.33 4.85
C PHE A 443 -9.67 11.67 4.38
N ARG A 444 -8.87 12.44 3.66
CA ARG A 444 -9.34 13.68 3.02
C ARG A 444 -10.47 13.41 2.03
N GLU A 445 -10.32 12.43 1.15
CA GLU A 445 -11.37 12.07 0.21
C GLU A 445 -12.63 11.58 0.95
N PHE A 446 -12.45 10.75 1.96
CA PHE A 446 -13.55 10.29 2.80
C PHE A 446 -14.31 11.45 3.46
N ALA A 447 -13.58 12.33 4.15
CA ALA A 447 -14.16 13.45 4.87
C ALA A 447 -14.88 14.43 3.96
N ILE A 448 -14.26 14.80 2.85
CA ILE A 448 -14.85 15.76 1.88
C ILE A 448 -16.06 15.15 1.19
N THR A 449 -16.02 13.89 0.78
CA THR A 449 -17.14 13.19 0.16
C THR A 449 -18.34 13.16 1.10
N LEU A 450 -18.12 12.82 2.37
CA LEU A 450 -19.17 12.82 3.38
C LEU A 450 -19.72 14.23 3.63
N ALA A 451 -18.85 15.23 3.76
CA ALA A 451 -19.26 16.62 3.97
C ALA A 451 -20.10 17.15 2.81
N VAL A 452 -19.72 16.86 1.58
CA VAL A 452 -20.47 17.26 0.38
C VAL A 452 -21.84 16.58 0.34
N ALA A 453 -21.91 15.29 0.63
CA ALA A 453 -23.18 14.57 0.69
C ALA A 453 -24.12 15.17 1.74
N ILE A 454 -23.61 15.53 2.91
CA ILE A 454 -24.36 16.17 3.98
C ILE A 454 -24.86 17.57 3.58
N LEU A 455 -24.02 18.37 2.93
CA LEU A 455 -24.43 19.71 2.43
C LEU A 455 -25.53 19.63 1.37
N ILE A 456 -25.38 18.73 0.40
CA ILE A 456 -26.42 18.51 -0.62
C ILE A 456 -27.72 18.03 0.04
N SER A 457 -27.61 17.15 1.01
CA SER A 457 -28.75 16.68 1.80
C SER A 457 -29.48 17.81 2.53
N ALA A 458 -28.75 18.73 3.13
CA ALA A 458 -29.34 19.89 3.81
C ALA A 458 -30.13 20.75 2.82
N VAL A 459 -29.55 21.01 1.64
CA VAL A 459 -30.25 21.77 0.59
C VAL A 459 -31.50 21.05 0.11
N VAL A 460 -31.41 19.75 -0.15
CA VAL A 460 -32.57 18.94 -0.59
C VAL A 460 -33.65 18.88 0.49
N SER A 461 -33.29 18.70 1.76
CA SER A 461 -34.24 18.62 2.86
C SER A 461 -34.94 19.92 3.17
N LEU A 462 -34.33 21.06 2.88
CA LEU A 462 -34.93 22.37 3.10
C LEU A 462 -35.70 22.89 1.89
N THR A 463 -35.56 22.32 0.72
CA THR A 463 -36.23 22.76 -0.54
C THR A 463 -37.16 21.71 -1.12
N LEU A 464 -36.62 20.54 -1.52
CA LEU A 464 -37.41 19.48 -2.17
C LEU A 464 -38.40 18.81 -1.20
N THR A 465 -37.93 18.46 -0.01
CA THR A 465 -38.74 17.71 0.97
C THR A 465 -39.98 18.48 1.41
N PRO A 466 -39.94 19.78 1.78
CA PRO A 466 -41.14 20.55 2.06
C PRO A 466 -42.11 20.65 0.86
N MET A 467 -41.58 20.81 -0.34
CA MET A 467 -42.38 20.87 -1.54
C MET A 467 -43.14 19.57 -1.79
N MET A 468 -42.45 18.44 -1.68
CA MET A 468 -43.08 17.13 -1.84
C MET A 468 -44.11 16.87 -0.75
N CYS A 469 -43.86 17.27 0.50
CA CYS A 469 -44.81 17.17 1.60
C CYS A 469 -46.10 18.00 1.29
N ALA A 470 -45.93 19.20 0.78
CA ALA A 470 -47.07 20.03 0.41
C ALA A 470 -47.94 19.45 -0.73
N ARG A 471 -47.31 18.68 -1.63
CA ARG A 471 -47.96 18.10 -2.81
C ARG A 471 -48.47 16.68 -2.58
N MET A 472 -47.80 15.87 -1.83
CA MET A 472 -48.05 14.44 -1.69
C MET A 472 -48.77 14.04 -0.40
N LEU A 473 -48.61 14.80 0.66
CA LEU A 473 -49.24 14.51 1.94
C LEU A 473 -50.63 15.14 2.02
N SER A 474 -51.58 14.40 2.59
CA SER A 474 -52.92 14.86 2.87
C SER A 474 -53.43 14.24 4.23
N GLN A 475 -54.45 14.84 4.82
CA GLN A 475 -55.04 14.28 6.01
C GLN A 475 -55.63 12.89 5.76
N GLU A 476 -56.21 12.66 4.59
CA GLU A 476 -56.73 11.34 4.23
C GLU A 476 -55.66 10.30 4.10
N SER A 477 -54.52 10.60 3.49
CA SER A 477 -53.40 9.66 3.36
C SER A 477 -52.81 9.28 4.71
N LEU A 478 -52.76 10.21 5.67
CA LEU A 478 -52.24 9.96 7.01
C LEU A 478 -53.26 9.21 7.93
N ARG A 479 -54.54 9.28 7.64
CA ARG A 479 -55.61 8.61 8.43
C ARG A 479 -55.93 7.18 7.95
N LYS A 480 -55.53 6.80 6.74
CA LYS A 480 -55.72 5.40 6.26
C LYS A 480 -54.78 4.46 7.03
N GLN A 481 -55.32 3.78 7.98
CA GLN A 481 -54.56 2.83 8.81
C GLN A 481 -55.00 1.38 8.56
N ASN A 482 -54.00 0.52 8.23
CA ASN A 482 -54.19 -0.92 8.16
C ASN A 482 -54.10 -1.55 9.55
N ARG A 483 -54.49 -2.82 9.72
CA ARG A 483 -54.33 -3.55 11.00
C ARG A 483 -52.89 -3.53 11.52
N PHE A 484 -51.91 -3.65 10.64
CA PHE A 484 -50.49 -3.56 10.96
C PHE A 484 -50.13 -2.18 11.48
N SER A 485 -50.60 -1.11 10.85
CA SER A 485 -50.39 0.27 11.23
C SER A 485 -50.93 0.57 12.65
N ARG A 486 -52.13 0.06 13.00
CA ARG A 486 -52.73 0.24 14.34
C ARG A 486 -51.94 -0.52 15.42
N ALA A 487 -51.52 -1.76 15.12
CA ALA A 487 -50.74 -2.55 16.08
C ALA A 487 -49.36 -1.93 16.35
N SER A 488 -48.73 -1.39 15.32
CA SER A 488 -47.45 -0.67 15.39
C SER A 488 -47.61 0.62 16.20
N GLU A 489 -48.69 1.41 16.02
CA GLU A 489 -48.96 2.62 16.77
C GLU A 489 -49.16 2.36 18.25
N LYS A 490 -49.94 1.33 18.60
CA LYS A 490 -50.14 0.90 19.99
C LYS A 490 -48.80 0.47 20.64
N MET A 491 -47.96 -0.22 19.89
CA MET A 491 -46.62 -0.60 20.37
C MET A 491 -45.75 0.62 20.66
N PHE A 492 -45.73 1.60 19.80
CA PHE A 492 -44.99 2.85 20.01
C PHE A 492 -45.52 3.65 21.17
N ASP A 493 -46.85 3.77 21.32
CA ASP A 493 -47.43 4.47 22.44
C ASP A 493 -47.07 3.81 23.79
N ARG A 494 -47.01 2.48 23.84
CA ARG A 494 -46.55 1.74 25.02
C ARG A 494 -45.05 2.00 25.29
N ILE A 495 -44.22 2.03 24.27
CA ILE A 495 -42.79 2.30 24.40
C ILE A 495 -42.57 3.72 24.91
N ILE A 496 -43.29 4.71 24.37
CA ILE A 496 -43.19 6.11 24.78
C ILE A 496 -43.65 6.26 26.22
N ALA A 497 -44.76 5.61 26.62
CA ALA A 497 -45.26 5.63 28.00
C ALA A 497 -44.26 4.99 28.97
N ALA A 498 -43.66 3.85 28.61
CA ALA A 498 -42.60 3.21 29.39
C ALA A 498 -41.37 4.09 29.54
N TYR A 499 -40.98 4.75 28.47
CA TYR A 499 -39.85 5.71 28.45
C TYR A 499 -40.16 6.91 29.38
N GLY A 500 -41.36 7.48 29.29
CA GLY A 500 -41.78 8.58 30.14
C GLY A 500 -41.75 8.25 31.64
N ARG A 501 -42.19 7.04 32.00
CA ARG A 501 -42.10 6.54 33.39
C ARG A 501 -40.65 6.36 33.84
N GLY A 502 -39.80 5.78 32.97
CA GLY A 502 -38.39 5.61 33.26
C GLY A 502 -37.67 6.95 33.38
N LEU A 503 -37.97 7.90 32.49
CA LEU A 503 -37.41 9.25 32.52
C LEU A 503 -37.81 10.01 33.79
N ALA A 504 -39.05 9.91 34.22
CA ALA A 504 -39.50 10.52 35.46
C ALA A 504 -38.74 10.00 36.69
N LYS A 505 -38.53 8.68 36.78
CA LYS A 505 -37.67 8.07 37.79
C LYS A 505 -36.24 8.57 37.76
N VAL A 506 -35.66 8.65 36.58
CA VAL A 506 -34.27 9.10 36.38
C VAL A 506 -34.11 10.57 36.76
N LEU A 507 -35.08 11.42 36.41
CA LEU A 507 -35.07 12.83 36.79
C LEU A 507 -35.13 13.05 38.29
N ASN A 508 -35.72 12.12 39.04
CA ASN A 508 -35.77 12.16 40.50
C ASN A 508 -34.45 11.75 41.18
N HIS A 509 -33.52 11.12 40.42
CA HIS A 509 -32.23 10.66 40.90
C HIS A 509 -31.10 11.25 40.08
N PRO A 510 -30.88 12.58 40.06
CA PRO A 510 -29.92 13.20 39.13
C PRO A 510 -28.46 12.82 39.39
N TRP A 511 -28.10 12.66 40.68
CA TRP A 511 -26.74 12.34 41.06
C TRP A 511 -26.31 10.92 40.68
N LEU A 512 -27.25 9.95 40.78
CA LEU A 512 -26.99 8.58 40.30
C LEU A 512 -26.75 8.53 38.79
N THR A 513 -27.51 9.29 38.04
CA THR A 513 -27.37 9.38 36.57
C THR A 513 -26.06 10.07 36.18
N LEU A 514 -25.68 11.12 36.91
CA LEU A 514 -24.38 11.75 36.72
C LEU A 514 -23.23 10.79 37.02
N SER A 515 -23.35 9.97 38.05
CA SER A 515 -22.37 8.93 38.37
C SER A 515 -22.24 7.89 37.24
N VAL A 516 -23.36 7.50 36.64
CA VAL A 516 -23.35 6.59 35.48
C VAL A 516 -22.63 7.23 34.28
N ALA A 517 -22.90 8.50 33.98
CA ALA A 517 -22.26 9.21 32.91
C ALA A 517 -20.74 9.34 33.12
N LEU A 518 -20.29 9.66 34.33
CA LEU A 518 -18.87 9.72 34.68
C LEU A 518 -18.22 8.33 34.61
N SER A 519 -18.96 7.28 34.99
CA SER A 519 -18.48 5.90 34.86
C SER A 519 -18.28 5.49 33.40
N THR A 520 -19.13 5.94 32.47
CA THR A 520 -18.94 5.69 31.05
C THR A 520 -17.69 6.37 30.53
N LEU A 521 -17.37 7.57 30.96
CA LEU A 521 -16.16 8.26 30.62
C LEU A 521 -14.91 7.50 31.12
N LEU A 522 -14.93 7.07 32.37
CA LEU A 522 -13.83 6.29 32.95
C LEU A 522 -13.66 4.96 32.22
N LEU A 523 -14.74 4.27 31.92
CA LEU A 523 -14.73 3.01 31.21
C LEU A 523 -14.23 3.20 29.76
N SER A 524 -14.58 4.30 29.12
CA SER A 524 -14.04 4.65 27.78
C SER A 524 -12.52 4.78 27.79
N VAL A 525 -11.97 5.48 28.80
CA VAL A 525 -10.52 5.65 28.96
C VAL A 525 -9.84 4.31 29.21
N LEU A 526 -10.41 3.48 30.09
CA LEU A 526 -9.87 2.15 30.39
C LEU A 526 -9.89 1.24 29.16
N LEU A 527 -10.97 1.22 28.42
CA LEU A 527 -11.09 0.43 27.20
C LEU A 527 -10.12 0.90 26.12
N TRP A 528 -9.91 2.21 25.98
CA TRP A 528 -8.92 2.76 25.08
C TRP A 528 -7.51 2.29 25.39
N VAL A 529 -7.14 2.25 26.66
CA VAL A 529 -5.81 1.81 27.10
C VAL A 529 -5.59 0.31 26.82
N PHE A 530 -6.63 -0.51 27.06
CA PHE A 530 -6.50 -1.97 26.98
C PHE A 530 -6.84 -2.57 25.62
N ILE A 531 -7.51 -1.84 24.72
CA ILE A 531 -7.85 -2.38 23.41
C ILE A 531 -6.60 -2.59 22.57
N PRO A 532 -6.46 -3.73 21.86
CA PRO A 532 -5.38 -3.91 20.91
C PRO A 532 -5.41 -2.85 19.81
N LYS A 533 -4.26 -2.31 19.47
CA LYS A 533 -4.13 -1.23 18.49
C LYS A 533 -3.49 -1.74 17.22
N GLY A 534 -4.03 -1.34 16.09
CA GLY A 534 -3.52 -1.68 14.77
C GLY A 534 -3.42 -0.44 13.88
N PHE A 535 -2.92 -0.62 12.66
CA PHE A 535 -2.82 0.46 11.68
C PHE A 535 -3.91 0.33 10.61
N PHE A 536 -3.63 -0.38 9.57
CA PHE A 536 -4.56 -0.65 8.49
C PHE A 536 -4.93 -2.13 8.52
N PRO A 537 -6.18 -2.52 8.32
CA PRO A 537 -6.54 -3.94 8.33
C PRO A 537 -5.81 -4.70 7.23
N VAL A 538 -5.32 -5.89 7.54
CA VAL A 538 -4.67 -6.77 6.56
C VAL A 538 -5.73 -7.33 5.62
N GLN A 539 -5.58 -7.06 4.33
CA GLN A 539 -6.53 -7.46 3.29
C GLN A 539 -6.17 -8.79 2.65
N ASP A 540 -7.18 -9.52 2.22
CA ASP A 540 -7.04 -10.72 1.39
C ASP A 540 -7.28 -10.35 -0.08
N ASN A 541 -6.21 -10.04 -0.81
CA ASN A 541 -6.26 -9.70 -2.23
C ASN A 541 -6.03 -10.91 -3.16
N GLY A 542 -5.89 -12.10 -2.59
CA GLY A 542 -5.67 -13.32 -3.37
C GLY A 542 -4.29 -13.44 -3.97
N ILE A 543 -3.34 -12.61 -3.61
CA ILE A 543 -1.96 -12.63 -4.08
C ILE A 543 -1.04 -12.66 -2.86
N ILE A 544 -0.11 -13.61 -2.85
CA ILE A 544 0.91 -13.77 -1.81
C ILE A 544 2.27 -13.52 -2.43
N GLN A 545 3.05 -12.62 -1.84
CA GLN A 545 4.47 -12.47 -2.14
C GLN A 545 5.29 -13.36 -1.19
N GLY A 546 6.25 -14.08 -1.75
CA GLY A 546 7.10 -14.96 -0.98
C GLY A 546 8.58 -14.74 -1.28
N THR A 547 9.41 -15.00 -0.29
CA THR A 547 10.86 -15.09 -0.42
C THR A 547 11.30 -16.44 0.12
N LEU A 548 11.99 -17.19 -0.72
CA LEU A 548 12.61 -18.46 -0.34
C LEU A 548 14.09 -18.20 -0.09
N GLN A 549 14.57 -18.62 1.06
CA GLN A 549 15.96 -18.43 1.45
C GLN A 549 16.64 -19.80 1.69
N ALA A 550 17.79 -19.97 1.07
CA ALA A 550 18.68 -21.12 1.25
C ALA A 550 19.93 -20.72 2.03
N PRO A 551 20.81 -21.64 2.42
CA PRO A 551 22.08 -21.29 3.05
C PRO A 551 22.91 -20.31 2.22
N GLN A 552 23.65 -19.43 2.86
CA GLN A 552 24.38 -18.33 2.21
C GLN A 552 25.43 -18.76 1.18
N SER A 553 25.86 -19.99 1.24
CA SER A 553 26.82 -20.58 0.28
C SER A 553 26.16 -21.26 -0.93
N SER A 554 24.83 -21.16 -1.08
CA SER A 554 24.12 -21.85 -2.15
C SER A 554 24.44 -21.23 -3.53
N SER A 555 24.67 -22.12 -4.51
CA SER A 555 24.85 -21.73 -5.91
C SER A 555 23.51 -21.51 -6.60
N PHE A 556 23.56 -20.89 -7.78
CA PHE A 556 22.37 -20.73 -8.63
C PHE A 556 21.70 -22.08 -8.94
N ALA A 557 22.49 -23.10 -9.32
CA ALA A 557 21.94 -24.42 -9.64
C ALA A 557 21.26 -25.07 -8.43
N ASN A 558 21.87 -24.97 -7.26
CA ASN A 558 21.29 -25.48 -6.02
C ASN A 558 20.00 -24.75 -5.67
N MET A 559 19.99 -23.43 -5.77
CA MET A 559 18.82 -22.61 -5.49
C MET A 559 17.68 -22.90 -6.46
N ALA A 560 17.98 -23.05 -7.74
CA ALA A 560 16.99 -23.40 -8.75
C ALA A 560 16.35 -24.78 -8.49
N GLN A 561 17.13 -25.75 -8.05
CA GLN A 561 16.63 -27.08 -7.68
C GLN A 561 15.69 -27.00 -6.44
N ARG A 562 16.12 -26.26 -5.41
CA ARG A 562 15.32 -26.09 -4.20
C ARG A 562 14.02 -25.33 -4.47
N GLN A 563 14.09 -24.33 -5.31
CA GLN A 563 12.91 -23.59 -5.75
C GLN A 563 11.90 -24.51 -6.45
N ARG A 564 12.37 -25.41 -7.32
CA ARG A 564 11.46 -26.39 -7.98
C ARG A 564 10.79 -27.32 -6.98
N GLN A 565 11.52 -27.80 -5.99
CA GLN A 565 10.97 -28.65 -4.93
C GLN A 565 9.89 -27.92 -4.13
N VAL A 566 10.13 -26.67 -3.78
CA VAL A 566 9.18 -25.82 -3.06
C VAL A 566 7.95 -25.51 -3.94
N ALA A 567 8.16 -25.22 -5.21
CA ALA A 567 7.07 -24.98 -6.16
C ALA A 567 6.13 -26.20 -6.30
N ASP A 568 6.69 -27.40 -6.35
CA ASP A 568 5.90 -28.65 -6.39
C ASP A 568 5.02 -28.80 -5.13
N VAL A 569 5.55 -28.47 -3.97
CA VAL A 569 4.79 -28.50 -2.71
C VAL A 569 3.68 -27.45 -2.69
N ILE A 570 3.98 -26.23 -3.09
CA ILE A 570 3.00 -25.13 -3.09
C ILE A 570 1.86 -25.39 -4.07
N LEU A 571 2.16 -25.88 -5.26
CA LEU A 571 1.16 -26.14 -6.29
C LEU A 571 0.18 -27.27 -5.95
N GLN A 572 0.48 -28.11 -4.95
CA GLN A 572 -0.43 -29.14 -4.46
C GLN A 572 -1.55 -28.58 -3.57
N ASP A 573 -1.43 -27.35 -3.10
CA ASP A 573 -2.45 -26.72 -2.26
C ASP A 573 -3.71 -26.39 -3.08
N PRO A 574 -4.91 -26.75 -2.63
CA PRO A 574 -6.14 -26.53 -3.39
C PRO A 574 -6.51 -25.05 -3.56
N ALA A 575 -6.00 -24.16 -2.70
CA ALA A 575 -6.26 -22.74 -2.79
C ALA A 575 -5.37 -22.01 -3.81
N VAL A 576 -4.28 -22.63 -4.25
CA VAL A 576 -3.31 -22.02 -5.18
C VAL A 576 -3.77 -22.23 -6.63
N GLN A 577 -3.91 -21.13 -7.37
CA GLN A 577 -4.24 -21.14 -8.79
C GLN A 577 -2.98 -21.21 -9.65
N SER A 578 -1.98 -20.39 -9.36
CA SER A 578 -0.73 -20.34 -10.11
C SER A 578 0.41 -19.84 -9.23
N LEU A 579 1.63 -20.07 -9.68
CA LEU A 579 2.86 -19.67 -9.00
C LEU A 579 3.86 -19.18 -10.04
N THR A 580 4.46 -18.02 -9.76
CA THR A 580 5.66 -17.57 -10.48
C THR A 580 6.83 -17.54 -9.52
N SER A 581 8.01 -17.90 -10.00
CA SER A 581 9.24 -17.90 -9.22
C SER A 581 10.42 -17.41 -10.04
N PHE A 582 11.35 -16.77 -9.35
CA PHE A 582 12.54 -16.19 -9.96
C PHE A 582 13.76 -16.46 -9.08
N VAL A 583 14.87 -16.87 -9.69
CA VAL A 583 16.17 -17.09 -9.05
C VAL A 583 17.24 -16.34 -9.82
N GLY A 584 18.17 -15.73 -9.12
CA GLY A 584 19.29 -14.99 -9.69
C GLY A 584 19.30 -13.53 -9.22
N VAL A 585 20.42 -12.86 -9.42
CA VAL A 585 20.59 -11.44 -9.04
C VAL A 585 20.29 -10.54 -10.25
N ASP A 586 19.24 -9.75 -10.13
CA ASP A 586 18.79 -8.81 -11.18
C ASP A 586 18.52 -7.40 -10.67
N GLY A 587 18.84 -7.13 -9.41
CA GLY A 587 18.49 -5.88 -8.73
C GLY A 587 17.20 -5.96 -7.92
N THR A 588 16.27 -6.82 -8.28
CA THR A 588 15.06 -7.10 -7.50
C THR A 588 15.31 -8.21 -6.48
N ASN A 589 15.97 -9.27 -6.90
CA ASN A 589 16.43 -10.35 -6.03
C ASN A 589 17.89 -10.07 -5.65
N PRO A 590 18.23 -10.02 -4.35
CA PRO A 590 19.53 -9.49 -3.92
C PRO A 590 20.68 -10.51 -3.94
N SER A 591 20.39 -11.80 -3.94
CA SER A 591 21.44 -12.82 -3.81
C SER A 591 21.06 -14.14 -4.50
N LEU A 592 22.07 -14.97 -4.77
CA LEU A 592 21.86 -16.27 -5.41
C LEU A 592 21.18 -17.29 -4.50
N ASN A 593 21.26 -17.12 -3.19
CA ASN A 593 20.62 -18.00 -2.22
C ASN A 593 19.16 -17.64 -1.89
N SER A 594 18.60 -16.69 -2.59
CA SER A 594 17.20 -16.32 -2.43
C SER A 594 16.42 -16.47 -3.73
N ALA A 595 15.15 -16.79 -3.61
CA ALA A 595 14.21 -16.82 -4.72
C ALA A 595 12.98 -15.99 -4.37
N ARG A 596 12.40 -15.32 -5.36
CA ARG A 596 11.15 -14.58 -5.21
C ARG A 596 10.02 -15.41 -5.77
N LEU A 597 8.93 -15.48 -5.01
CA LEU A 597 7.73 -16.19 -5.37
C LEU A 597 6.55 -15.24 -5.40
N GLN A 598 5.68 -15.42 -6.36
CA GLN A 598 4.36 -14.81 -6.37
C GLN A 598 3.32 -15.90 -6.50
N ILE A 599 2.50 -16.05 -5.48
CA ILE A 599 1.46 -17.08 -5.41
C ILE A 599 0.12 -16.42 -5.66
N ASN A 600 -0.56 -16.84 -6.71
CA ASN A 600 -1.90 -16.37 -7.04
C ASN A 600 -2.92 -17.39 -6.53
N LEU A 601 -3.79 -16.96 -5.64
CA LEU A 601 -4.84 -17.78 -5.08
C LEU A 601 -6.08 -17.75 -5.96
N LYS A 602 -6.90 -18.75 -5.84
CA LYS A 602 -8.23 -18.78 -6.47
C LYS A 602 -9.08 -17.62 -5.91
N PRO A 603 -10.11 -17.16 -6.66
CA PRO A 603 -11.04 -16.16 -6.13
C PRO A 603 -11.61 -16.56 -4.77
N LEU A 604 -11.94 -15.59 -3.94
CA LEU A 604 -12.37 -15.80 -2.56
C LEU A 604 -13.62 -16.70 -2.43
N ASP A 605 -14.54 -16.64 -3.40
CA ASP A 605 -15.73 -17.46 -3.47
C ASP A 605 -15.45 -18.94 -3.83
N GLU A 606 -14.30 -19.23 -4.43
CA GLU A 606 -13.84 -20.57 -4.78
C GLU A 606 -12.87 -21.17 -3.75
N ARG A 607 -12.53 -20.43 -2.70
CA ARG A 607 -11.63 -20.88 -1.63
C ARG A 607 -12.38 -21.13 -0.33
N ASP A 608 -11.97 -22.15 0.40
CA ASP A 608 -12.52 -22.45 1.73
C ASP A 608 -11.84 -21.61 2.83
N ASP A 609 -10.58 -21.21 2.62
CA ASP A 609 -9.76 -20.55 3.62
C ASP A 609 -9.30 -19.15 3.14
N ARG A 610 -9.17 -18.22 4.10
CA ARG A 610 -8.60 -16.89 3.85
C ARG A 610 -7.08 -16.96 3.75
N VAL A 611 -6.48 -15.87 3.26
CA VAL A 611 -5.05 -15.80 2.95
C VAL A 611 -4.15 -16.14 4.15
N GLN A 612 -4.51 -15.76 5.36
CA GLN A 612 -3.70 -16.03 6.55
C GLN A 612 -3.59 -17.54 6.84
N LYS A 613 -4.70 -18.27 6.70
CA LYS A 613 -4.70 -19.74 6.86
C LYS A 613 -3.94 -20.43 5.74
N VAL A 614 -4.07 -19.93 4.52
CA VAL A 614 -3.33 -20.45 3.36
C VAL A 614 -1.83 -20.25 3.56
N ILE A 615 -1.40 -19.07 4.02
CA ILE A 615 0.00 -18.79 4.33
C ILE A 615 0.54 -19.77 5.39
N ALA A 616 -0.18 -19.94 6.49
CA ALA A 616 0.23 -20.87 7.56
C ALA A 616 0.35 -22.31 7.06
N ARG A 617 -0.60 -22.74 6.25
CA ARG A 617 -0.61 -24.10 5.66
C ARG A 617 0.55 -24.30 4.68
N LEU A 618 0.84 -23.31 3.83
CA LEU A 618 1.96 -23.36 2.89
C LEU A 618 3.30 -23.37 3.61
N GLN A 619 3.48 -22.58 4.64
CA GLN A 619 4.70 -22.57 5.45
C GLN A 619 4.92 -23.91 6.13
N THR A 620 3.88 -24.51 6.72
CA THR A 620 3.96 -25.83 7.33
C THR A 620 4.32 -26.92 6.30
N ALA A 621 3.75 -26.84 5.10
CA ALA A 621 4.06 -27.81 4.04
C ALA A 621 5.50 -27.69 3.53
N VAL A 622 6.02 -26.47 3.41
CA VAL A 622 7.39 -26.19 2.93
C VAL A 622 8.44 -26.50 4.00
N ASP A 623 8.11 -26.46 5.27
CA ASP A 623 9.02 -26.86 6.37
C ASP A 623 9.53 -28.31 6.22
N LYS A 624 8.82 -29.14 5.46
CA LYS A 624 9.24 -30.52 5.13
C LYS A 624 10.35 -30.58 4.08
N VAL A 625 10.57 -29.51 3.34
CA VAL A 625 11.66 -29.41 2.35
C VAL A 625 12.92 -28.98 3.09
N PRO A 626 13.99 -29.81 3.08
CA PRO A 626 15.19 -29.49 3.87
C PRO A 626 15.99 -28.34 3.27
N GLY A 627 16.57 -27.52 4.12
CA GLY A 627 17.53 -26.48 3.77
C GLY A 627 16.96 -25.22 3.15
N VAL A 628 15.67 -24.95 3.34
CA VAL A 628 15.02 -23.72 2.87
C VAL A 628 14.12 -23.13 3.95
N ASP A 629 14.07 -21.81 3.97
CA ASP A 629 13.12 -21.04 4.77
C ASP A 629 12.20 -20.26 3.84
N LEU A 630 10.90 -20.38 4.05
CA LEU A 630 9.89 -19.66 3.27
C LEU A 630 9.26 -18.56 4.10
N PHE A 631 9.32 -17.34 3.59
CA PHE A 631 8.68 -16.17 4.17
C PHE A 631 7.59 -15.68 3.23
N LEU A 632 6.36 -15.59 3.73
CA LEU A 632 5.18 -15.22 2.95
C LEU A 632 4.50 -14.00 3.56
N GLN A 633 3.94 -13.16 2.70
CA GLN A 633 3.11 -12.03 3.09
C GLN A 633 1.99 -11.80 2.05
N PRO A 634 0.77 -11.45 2.49
CA PRO A 634 -0.28 -11.06 1.57
C PRO A 634 0.02 -9.68 0.98
N THR A 635 -0.30 -9.47 -0.28
CA THR A 635 -0.21 -8.15 -0.91
C THR A 635 -1.32 -7.24 -0.40
N GLN A 636 -1.00 -5.95 -0.25
CA GLN A 636 -1.94 -4.94 0.23
C GLN A 636 -2.18 -3.87 -0.83
N ASP A 637 -3.35 -3.24 -0.79
CA ASP A 637 -3.66 -2.13 -1.70
C ASP A 637 -2.90 -0.85 -1.32
N LEU A 638 -2.61 -0.67 -0.05
CA LEU A 638 -1.80 0.43 0.44
C LEU A 638 -0.34 -0.02 0.61
N THR A 639 0.56 0.56 -0.16
CA THR A 639 2.00 0.32 -0.08
C THR A 639 2.71 1.59 0.35
N ILE A 640 3.20 1.60 1.58
CA ILE A 640 3.98 2.71 2.15
C ILE A 640 5.47 2.39 2.09
N ASP A 641 5.82 1.12 2.23
CA ASP A 641 7.19 0.65 2.20
C ASP A 641 7.83 0.88 0.82
N THR A 642 9.12 1.19 0.82
CA THR A 642 9.91 1.38 -0.41
C THR A 642 10.90 0.24 -0.66
N GLN A 643 11.14 -0.59 0.36
CA GLN A 643 11.99 -1.76 0.26
C GLN A 643 11.15 -3.03 0.21
N VAL A 644 11.54 -3.93 -0.66
CA VAL A 644 10.99 -5.28 -0.69
C VAL A 644 11.51 -6.03 0.52
N SER A 645 10.60 -6.45 1.39
CA SER A 645 10.94 -7.23 2.58
C SER A 645 10.38 -8.66 2.49
N ARG A 646 10.91 -9.52 3.32
CA ARG A 646 10.47 -10.93 3.40
C ARG A 646 9.11 -11.08 4.05
N THR A 647 8.80 -10.20 5.01
CA THR A 647 7.55 -10.21 5.78
C THR A 647 6.94 -8.81 5.83
N GLN A 648 5.77 -8.69 6.41
CA GLN A 648 4.89 -7.53 6.22
C GLN A 648 5.40 -6.24 6.88
N TYR A 649 5.99 -6.34 8.07
CA TYR A 649 6.39 -5.16 8.86
C TYR A 649 7.90 -5.08 8.97
N GLN A 650 8.44 -3.87 8.95
CA GLN A 650 9.86 -3.61 8.89
C GLN A 650 10.32 -2.70 10.02
N PHE A 651 11.54 -2.99 10.46
CA PHE A 651 12.24 -2.12 11.38
C PHE A 651 13.74 -2.19 11.09
N THR A 652 14.45 -1.06 11.20
CA THR A 652 15.84 -0.95 10.78
C THR A 652 16.77 -0.68 11.95
N LEU A 653 17.97 -1.28 11.87
CA LEU A 653 19.14 -0.92 12.66
C LEU A 653 20.12 -0.20 11.76
N GLN A 654 20.40 1.05 12.05
CA GLN A 654 21.36 1.87 11.33
C GLN A 654 22.59 2.10 12.21
N ALA A 655 23.76 1.92 11.65
CA ALA A 655 25.03 2.06 12.36
C ALA A 655 26.03 2.86 11.53
N THR A 656 27.11 3.30 12.17
CA THR A 656 28.19 4.00 11.50
C THR A 656 29.16 3.05 10.81
N SER A 657 29.16 1.76 11.16
CA SER A 657 30.03 0.73 10.60
C SER A 657 29.34 -0.61 10.48
N LEU A 658 29.80 -1.43 9.53
CA LEU A 658 29.31 -2.80 9.37
C LEU A 658 29.69 -3.69 10.57
N ASP A 659 30.80 -3.43 11.24
CA ASP A 659 31.24 -4.21 12.41
C ASP A 659 30.26 -4.09 13.58
N ALA A 660 29.72 -2.91 13.81
CA ALA A 660 28.67 -2.72 14.81
C ALA A 660 27.43 -3.54 14.51
N LEU A 661 26.99 -3.58 13.24
CA LEU A 661 25.87 -4.41 12.82
C LEU A 661 26.17 -5.89 12.98
N SER A 662 27.34 -6.35 12.59
CA SER A 662 27.72 -7.77 12.73
C SER A 662 27.75 -8.25 14.18
N THR A 663 28.01 -7.36 15.11
CA THR A 663 28.01 -7.67 16.55
C THR A 663 26.60 -7.73 17.14
N TRP A 664 25.74 -6.77 16.78
CA TRP A 664 24.46 -6.58 17.48
C TRP A 664 23.26 -7.21 16.79
N VAL A 665 23.29 -7.34 15.47
CA VAL A 665 22.16 -7.92 14.73
C VAL A 665 21.87 -9.35 15.14
N PRO A 666 22.87 -10.26 15.24
CA PRO A 666 22.58 -11.63 15.66
C PRO A 666 21.98 -11.72 17.07
N GLN A 667 22.44 -10.88 17.99
CA GLN A 667 21.93 -10.85 19.38
C GLN A 667 20.47 -10.37 19.42
N LEU A 668 20.16 -9.33 18.67
CA LEU A 668 18.79 -8.83 18.58
C LEU A 668 17.86 -9.84 17.91
N MET A 669 18.32 -10.46 16.83
CA MET A 669 17.55 -11.50 16.13
C MET A 669 17.22 -12.69 17.03
N GLU A 670 18.17 -13.16 17.81
CA GLU A 670 17.96 -14.27 18.75
C GLU A 670 16.85 -13.93 19.76
N LYS A 671 16.87 -12.73 20.32
CA LYS A 671 15.85 -12.29 21.27
C LYS A 671 14.50 -12.06 20.62
N LEU A 672 14.46 -11.47 19.42
CA LEU A 672 13.22 -11.22 18.70
C LEU A 672 12.52 -12.52 18.28
N GLN A 673 13.27 -13.54 17.90
CA GLN A 673 12.70 -14.84 17.53
C GLN A 673 12.01 -15.56 18.69
N GLN A 674 12.32 -15.21 19.94
CA GLN A 674 11.70 -15.76 21.12
C GLN A 674 10.42 -15.04 21.53
N LEU A 675 10.11 -13.89 20.94
CA LEU A 675 8.91 -13.11 21.29
C LEU A 675 7.65 -13.76 20.72
N PRO A 676 6.61 -13.99 21.55
CA PRO A 676 5.36 -14.55 21.05
C PRO A 676 4.51 -13.56 20.23
N GLN A 677 4.77 -12.25 20.37
CA GLN A 677 4.01 -11.18 19.71
C GLN A 677 4.34 -11.02 18.23
N ILE A 678 5.44 -11.60 17.79
CA ILE A 678 5.89 -11.55 16.39
C ILE A 678 6.21 -12.94 15.87
N SER A 679 6.07 -13.12 14.57
CA SER A 679 6.37 -14.38 13.89
C SER A 679 7.15 -14.12 12.59
N ASP A 680 7.76 -15.17 12.06
CA ASP A 680 8.49 -15.13 10.80
C ASP A 680 9.55 -14.00 10.76
N VAL A 681 10.25 -13.84 11.89
CA VAL A 681 11.29 -12.81 12.02
C VAL A 681 12.47 -13.15 11.12
N SER A 682 12.82 -12.24 10.25
CA SER A 682 13.96 -12.40 9.36
C SER A 682 14.74 -11.09 9.24
N SER A 683 16.01 -11.19 8.84
CA SER A 683 16.81 -10.01 8.52
C SER A 683 17.46 -10.16 7.16
N ASP A 684 17.78 -9.05 6.55
CA ASP A 684 18.58 -9.00 5.34
C ASP A 684 20.08 -9.08 5.60
N TRP A 685 20.48 -9.24 6.85
CA TRP A 685 21.86 -9.40 7.26
C TRP A 685 22.35 -10.82 6.94
N GLN A 686 23.23 -10.92 5.94
CA GLN A 686 23.84 -12.17 5.48
C GLN A 686 25.34 -11.93 5.31
N ASP A 687 26.11 -12.19 6.35
CA ASP A 687 27.55 -11.90 6.44
C ASP A 687 28.46 -13.11 6.29
N LYS A 688 27.89 -14.28 6.00
CA LYS A 688 28.62 -15.56 5.86
C LYS A 688 28.70 -16.05 4.41
N GLY A 689 28.62 -15.14 3.46
CA GLY A 689 28.90 -15.47 2.07
C GLY A 689 30.36 -15.91 1.90
N LEU A 690 30.57 -17.01 1.19
CA LEU A 690 31.93 -17.50 0.94
C LEU A 690 32.67 -16.62 -0.06
N VAL A 691 33.87 -16.18 0.32
CA VAL A 691 34.75 -15.37 -0.53
C VAL A 691 36.10 -16.05 -0.64
N ALA A 692 36.59 -16.21 -1.87
CA ALA A 692 37.96 -16.53 -2.15
C ALA A 692 38.75 -15.23 -2.23
N TYR A 693 39.49 -14.92 -1.20
CA TYR A 693 40.31 -13.71 -1.14
C TYR A 693 41.68 -13.98 -1.76
N VAL A 694 41.99 -13.26 -2.84
CA VAL A 694 43.26 -13.34 -3.53
C VAL A 694 44.23 -12.34 -2.90
N ASN A 695 45.08 -12.82 -2.01
CA ASN A 695 46.06 -11.98 -1.34
C ASN A 695 47.36 -11.92 -2.17
N VAL A 696 47.53 -10.85 -2.92
CA VAL A 696 48.65 -10.67 -3.80
C VAL A 696 49.87 -10.15 -3.05
N ASP A 697 51.00 -10.83 -3.17
CA ASP A 697 52.30 -10.31 -2.75
C ASP A 697 52.73 -9.21 -3.73
N ARG A 698 52.58 -7.99 -3.32
CA ARG A 698 52.87 -6.80 -4.17
C ARG A 698 54.31 -6.72 -4.59
N ASP A 699 55.25 -7.16 -3.76
CA ASP A 699 56.68 -7.14 -4.07
C ASP A 699 57.04 -8.16 -5.17
N SER A 700 56.51 -9.37 -5.04
CA SER A 700 56.67 -10.41 -6.07
C SER A 700 56.03 -10.04 -7.38
N ALA A 701 54.82 -9.43 -7.36
CA ALA A 701 54.12 -8.95 -8.53
C ALA A 701 54.92 -7.82 -9.20
N SER A 702 55.43 -6.88 -8.43
CA SER A 702 56.23 -5.75 -8.93
C SER A 702 57.52 -6.22 -9.64
N ARG A 703 58.21 -7.23 -9.07
CA ARG A 703 59.41 -7.81 -9.68
C ARG A 703 59.15 -8.44 -11.05
N LEU A 704 57.96 -8.95 -11.26
CA LEU A 704 57.52 -9.54 -12.52
C LEU A 704 56.87 -8.52 -13.46
N GLY A 705 56.72 -7.27 -13.04
CA GLY A 705 56.06 -6.22 -13.79
C GLY A 705 54.55 -6.41 -13.91
N ILE A 706 53.93 -7.09 -12.94
CA ILE A 706 52.50 -7.34 -12.91
C ILE A 706 51.84 -6.33 -11.98
N SER A 707 50.88 -5.56 -12.48
CA SER A 707 50.09 -4.61 -11.71
C SER A 707 48.89 -5.28 -11.06
N MET A 708 48.28 -4.59 -10.08
CA MET A 708 47.00 -5.05 -9.51
C MET A 708 45.87 -5.05 -10.53
N ALA A 709 45.92 -4.09 -11.50
CA ALA A 709 44.95 -4.06 -12.60
C ALA A 709 45.05 -5.29 -13.50
N ASP A 710 46.27 -5.82 -13.73
CA ASP A 710 46.46 -7.04 -14.51
C ASP A 710 45.82 -8.26 -13.80
N VAL A 711 45.98 -8.34 -12.48
CA VAL A 711 45.36 -9.40 -11.67
C VAL A 711 43.85 -9.29 -11.75
N ASP A 712 43.29 -8.10 -11.51
CA ASP A 712 41.82 -7.88 -11.52
C ASP A 712 41.23 -8.19 -12.91
N ASN A 713 41.90 -7.76 -14.00
CA ASN A 713 41.47 -8.06 -15.37
C ASN A 713 41.50 -9.57 -15.67
N ALA A 714 42.54 -10.28 -15.23
CA ALA A 714 42.61 -11.73 -15.40
C ALA A 714 41.50 -12.48 -14.70
N LEU A 715 41.19 -12.08 -13.46
CA LEU A 715 40.10 -12.66 -12.68
C LEU A 715 38.74 -12.32 -13.30
N TYR A 716 38.57 -11.09 -13.72
CA TYR A 716 37.32 -10.63 -14.34
C TYR A 716 37.06 -11.36 -15.67
N ASN A 717 38.09 -11.51 -16.52
CA ASN A 717 37.99 -12.26 -17.76
C ASN A 717 37.62 -13.74 -17.54
N ALA A 718 38.06 -14.32 -16.42
CA ALA A 718 37.83 -15.73 -16.14
C ALA A 718 36.45 -16.02 -15.48
N PHE A 719 36.00 -15.19 -14.53
CA PHE A 719 34.93 -15.53 -13.64
C PHE A 719 33.79 -14.53 -13.59
N GLY A 720 33.91 -13.39 -14.27
CA GLY A 720 32.96 -12.28 -14.19
C GLY A 720 31.84 -12.29 -15.20
N GLN A 721 31.75 -13.29 -16.08
CA GLN A 721 30.88 -13.24 -17.26
C GLN A 721 31.04 -11.87 -17.98
N ARG A 722 32.27 -11.54 -18.30
CA ARG A 722 32.65 -10.20 -18.75
C ARG A 722 32.06 -9.89 -20.11
N LEU A 723 31.37 -8.77 -20.23
CA LEU A 723 30.88 -8.25 -21.51
C LEU A 723 32.01 -7.51 -22.22
N ILE A 724 32.56 -8.10 -23.28
CA ILE A 724 33.79 -7.61 -23.91
C ILE A 724 33.59 -6.93 -25.27
N SER A 725 32.49 -7.21 -25.94
CA SER A 725 32.20 -6.63 -27.26
C SER A 725 30.69 -6.53 -27.46
N THR A 726 30.30 -5.70 -28.42
CA THR A 726 28.92 -5.50 -28.82
C THR A 726 28.72 -5.90 -30.28
N ILE A 727 27.68 -6.68 -30.52
CA ILE A 727 27.23 -7.06 -31.87
C ILE A 727 26.09 -6.11 -32.24
N TYR A 728 26.29 -5.32 -33.28
CA TYR A 728 25.30 -4.34 -33.73
C TYR A 728 24.44 -4.93 -34.84
N THR A 729 23.12 -4.90 -34.64
CA THR A 729 22.13 -5.25 -35.66
C THR A 729 21.20 -4.07 -35.91
N GLN A 730 20.31 -4.17 -36.89
CA GLN A 730 19.36 -3.10 -37.19
C GLN A 730 18.31 -2.92 -36.11
N ALA A 731 17.96 -3.98 -35.40
CA ALA A 731 16.85 -3.99 -34.41
C ALA A 731 17.35 -3.90 -32.98
N ASN A 732 18.49 -4.47 -32.66
CA ASN A 732 18.98 -4.60 -31.30
C ASN A 732 20.49 -4.73 -31.22
N GLN A 733 21.05 -4.62 -30.05
CA GLN A 733 22.46 -4.85 -29.76
C GLN A 733 22.59 -6.07 -28.85
N TYR A 734 23.55 -6.94 -29.20
CA TYR A 734 23.85 -8.13 -28.43
C TYR A 734 25.28 -8.05 -27.89
N ARG A 735 25.56 -8.80 -26.86
CA ARG A 735 26.87 -8.80 -26.20
C ARG A 735 27.67 -10.06 -26.52
N VAL A 736 28.96 -9.94 -26.42
CA VAL A 736 29.90 -11.06 -26.42
C VAL A 736 30.39 -11.21 -24.98
N VAL A 737 30.21 -12.39 -24.40
CA VAL A 737 30.62 -12.71 -23.04
C VAL A 737 31.85 -13.57 -23.03
N LEU A 738 32.85 -13.17 -22.24
CA LEU A 738 34.08 -13.92 -22.06
C LEU A 738 34.10 -14.54 -20.64
N GLU A 739 34.42 -15.82 -20.59
CA GLU A 739 34.61 -16.55 -19.33
C GLU A 739 35.55 -17.74 -19.55
N HIS A 740 36.10 -18.28 -18.46
CA HIS A 740 36.78 -19.57 -18.50
C HIS A 740 35.80 -20.74 -18.39
N ASN A 741 36.07 -21.81 -19.11
CA ASN A 741 35.36 -23.06 -18.91
C ASN A 741 35.85 -23.74 -17.65
N THR A 742 35.05 -23.79 -16.62
CA THR A 742 35.37 -24.37 -15.32
C THR A 742 34.80 -25.78 -15.10
N GLU A 743 34.19 -26.38 -16.11
CA GLU A 743 33.57 -27.71 -15.99
C GLU A 743 34.57 -28.78 -15.54
N ASN A 744 35.80 -28.71 -15.97
CA ASN A 744 36.83 -29.65 -15.61
C ASN A 744 37.64 -29.27 -14.37
N THR A 745 37.48 -28.05 -13.85
CA THR A 745 38.17 -27.55 -12.67
C THR A 745 37.16 -26.83 -11.74
N PRO A 746 36.25 -27.54 -11.10
CA PRO A 746 35.22 -26.93 -10.26
C PRO A 746 35.80 -26.32 -8.97
N GLY A 747 35.14 -25.28 -8.48
CA GLY A 747 35.48 -24.65 -7.21
C GLY A 747 36.77 -23.85 -7.24
N LEU A 748 37.46 -23.79 -6.12
CA LEU A 748 38.68 -22.99 -5.94
C LEU A 748 39.85 -23.45 -6.80
N ALA A 749 39.85 -24.68 -7.30
CA ALA A 749 40.88 -25.19 -8.22
C ALA A 749 40.92 -24.41 -9.54
N ALA A 750 39.85 -23.76 -9.94
CA ALA A 750 39.79 -22.89 -11.11
C ALA A 750 40.77 -21.70 -11.01
N LEU A 751 41.05 -21.20 -9.81
CA LEU A 751 42.00 -20.12 -9.58
C LEU A 751 43.46 -20.51 -9.94
N ASP A 752 43.80 -21.77 -9.85
CA ASP A 752 45.12 -22.25 -10.21
C ASP A 752 45.37 -22.25 -11.71
N THR A 753 44.32 -22.08 -12.52
CA THR A 753 44.42 -22.01 -13.99
C THR A 753 44.69 -20.60 -14.49
N ILE A 754 44.66 -19.58 -13.64
CA ILE A 754 44.85 -18.18 -14.06
C ILE A 754 46.32 -17.91 -14.37
N ARG A 755 46.55 -17.29 -15.51
CA ARG A 755 47.88 -16.92 -16.02
C ARG A 755 47.92 -15.41 -16.28
N LEU A 756 49.07 -14.82 -15.95
CA LEU A 756 49.33 -13.39 -16.10
C LEU A 756 50.56 -13.21 -17.03
N THR A 757 50.64 -12.10 -17.72
CA THR A 757 51.78 -11.75 -18.57
C THR A 757 52.78 -10.94 -17.76
N SER A 758 54.01 -11.39 -17.66
CA SER A 758 55.10 -10.63 -17.05
C SER A 758 55.69 -9.59 -18.01
N SER A 759 56.52 -8.67 -17.49
CA SER A 759 57.16 -7.61 -18.25
C SER A 759 58.09 -8.11 -19.37
N ASP A 760 58.60 -9.30 -19.24
CA ASP A 760 59.46 -9.95 -20.25
C ASP A 760 58.68 -10.77 -21.30
N GLY A 761 57.37 -10.71 -21.26
CA GLY A 761 56.44 -11.43 -22.14
C GLY A 761 56.17 -12.89 -21.75
N GLY A 762 56.71 -13.35 -20.64
CA GLY A 762 56.48 -14.68 -20.15
C GLY A 762 55.11 -14.82 -19.45
N VAL A 763 54.59 -16.04 -19.37
CA VAL A 763 53.33 -16.35 -18.70
C VAL A 763 53.61 -16.87 -17.31
N VAL A 764 52.98 -16.21 -16.30
CA VAL A 764 53.20 -16.49 -14.88
C VAL A 764 51.89 -16.97 -14.25
N PRO A 765 51.86 -18.09 -13.48
CA PRO A 765 50.64 -18.47 -12.75
C PRO A 765 50.32 -17.48 -11.64
N LEU A 766 49.04 -17.24 -11.42
CA LEU A 766 48.57 -16.40 -10.28
C LEU A 766 49.11 -16.94 -8.93
N SER A 767 49.20 -18.25 -8.77
CA SER A 767 49.62 -18.88 -7.54
C SER A 767 51.09 -18.56 -7.19
N SER A 768 51.93 -18.10 -8.13
CA SER A 768 53.30 -17.67 -7.84
C SER A 768 53.40 -16.30 -7.18
N ILE A 769 52.39 -15.47 -7.27
CA ILE A 769 52.37 -14.11 -6.71
C ILE A 769 51.25 -13.88 -5.70
N ALA A 770 50.34 -14.82 -5.50
CA ALA A 770 49.22 -14.68 -4.62
C ALA A 770 48.89 -15.94 -3.84
N LYS A 771 48.37 -15.77 -2.64
CA LYS A 771 47.74 -16.80 -1.83
C LYS A 771 46.26 -16.63 -1.82
N ILE A 772 45.53 -17.73 -1.91
CA ILE A 772 44.08 -17.75 -1.86
C ILE A 772 43.61 -18.15 -0.47
N GLU A 773 42.86 -17.29 0.16
CA GLU A 773 42.29 -17.48 1.49
C GLU A 773 40.77 -17.54 1.39
N GLN A 774 40.14 -18.46 2.09
CA GLN A 774 38.71 -18.45 2.26
C GLN A 774 38.30 -17.49 3.38
N ARG A 775 37.40 -16.59 3.10
CA ARG A 775 36.84 -15.63 4.05
C ARG A 775 35.33 -15.61 3.96
N PHE A 776 34.72 -14.95 4.91
CA PHE A 776 33.30 -14.62 4.86
C PHE A 776 33.13 -13.13 4.58
N ALA A 777 32.15 -12.81 3.77
CA ALA A 777 31.77 -11.44 3.47
C ALA A 777 30.24 -11.33 3.33
N PRO A 778 29.67 -10.12 3.51
CA PRO A 778 28.26 -9.90 3.26
C PRO A 778 27.86 -10.22 1.81
N LEU A 779 26.74 -10.90 1.63
CA LEU A 779 26.15 -11.15 0.30
C LEU A 779 25.51 -9.89 -0.30
N SER A 780 25.08 -8.98 0.57
CA SER A 780 24.60 -7.66 0.17
C SER A 780 24.94 -6.62 1.23
N ILE A 781 25.15 -5.39 0.82
CA ILE A 781 25.42 -4.25 1.68
C ILE A 781 24.28 -3.25 1.48
N ASN A 782 23.59 -2.93 2.54
CA ASN A 782 22.44 -2.03 2.51
C ASN A 782 22.76 -0.72 3.21
N HIS A 783 22.31 0.38 2.64
CA HIS A 783 22.42 1.71 3.23
C HIS A 783 21.05 2.37 3.37
N LEU A 784 20.89 3.14 4.41
CA LEU A 784 19.79 4.06 4.61
C LEU A 784 20.38 5.45 4.87
N ASP A 785 20.04 6.41 4.03
CA ASP A 785 20.59 7.77 4.10
C ASP A 785 22.13 7.78 4.22
N GLN A 786 22.77 6.95 3.39
CA GLN A 786 24.23 6.78 3.27
C GLN A 786 24.92 6.02 4.41
N PHE A 787 24.17 5.56 5.43
CA PHE A 787 24.74 4.77 6.53
C PHE A 787 24.40 3.29 6.39
N PRO A 788 25.31 2.40 6.80
CA PRO A 788 25.02 0.97 6.84
C PRO A 788 23.76 0.66 7.66
N VAL A 789 22.90 -0.17 7.13
CA VAL A 789 21.62 -0.52 7.75
C VAL A 789 21.33 -2.01 7.60
N THR A 790 20.61 -2.55 8.55
CA THR A 790 19.97 -3.86 8.46
C THR A 790 18.48 -3.72 8.68
N THR A 791 17.70 -4.30 7.79
CA THR A 791 16.24 -4.35 7.92
C THR A 791 15.83 -5.68 8.50
N ILE A 792 15.15 -5.61 9.65
CA ILE A 792 14.51 -6.77 10.28
C ILE A 792 13.04 -6.70 9.93
N SER A 793 12.50 -7.79 9.44
CA SER A 793 11.07 -7.88 9.07
C SER A 793 10.38 -8.95 9.89
N PHE A 794 9.09 -8.76 10.13
CA PHE A 794 8.29 -9.65 10.94
C PHE A 794 6.83 -9.66 10.50
N ASN A 795 6.11 -10.72 10.83
CA ASN A 795 4.66 -10.80 10.78
C ASN A 795 4.09 -10.76 12.20
N VAL A 796 2.84 -10.35 12.31
CA VAL A 796 2.12 -10.36 13.58
C VAL A 796 1.14 -11.54 13.58
N PRO A 797 1.21 -12.47 14.55
CA PRO A 797 0.25 -13.56 14.68
C PRO A 797 -1.18 -13.05 14.94
N ASP A 798 -2.18 -13.83 14.59
CA ASP A 798 -3.59 -13.46 14.74
C ASP A 798 -4.00 -13.14 16.19
N ASN A 799 -3.31 -13.69 17.18
CA ASN A 799 -3.60 -13.50 18.60
C ASN A 799 -3.07 -12.16 19.16
N TYR A 800 -2.24 -11.46 18.40
CA TYR A 800 -1.59 -10.23 18.83
C TYR A 800 -1.88 -9.11 17.85
N SER A 801 -1.72 -7.88 18.31
CA SER A 801 -1.86 -6.67 17.49
C SER A 801 -0.50 -6.11 17.08
N LEU A 802 -0.50 -5.24 16.08
CA LEU A 802 0.71 -4.49 15.70
C LEU A 802 1.24 -3.65 16.87
N GLY A 803 0.35 -3.08 17.68
CA GLY A 803 0.71 -2.35 18.90
C GLY A 803 1.47 -3.21 19.90
N ASP A 804 1.02 -4.45 20.12
CA ASP A 804 1.70 -5.41 20.99
C ASP A 804 3.08 -5.76 20.45
N ALA A 805 3.21 -5.97 19.16
CA ALA A 805 4.47 -6.28 18.50
C ALA A 805 5.48 -5.13 18.62
N VAL A 806 5.06 -3.91 18.34
CA VAL A 806 5.90 -2.71 18.45
C VAL A 806 6.39 -2.51 19.89
N GLN A 807 5.50 -2.65 20.87
CA GLN A 807 5.87 -2.51 22.28
C GLN A 807 6.86 -3.61 22.72
N ALA A 808 6.65 -4.85 22.31
CA ALA A 808 7.55 -5.96 22.61
C ALA A 808 8.94 -5.75 22.01
N ILE A 809 9.02 -5.25 20.78
CA ILE A 809 10.30 -4.94 20.13
C ILE A 809 11.02 -3.81 20.87
N MET A 810 10.31 -2.73 21.23
CA MET A 810 10.90 -1.61 21.96
C MET A 810 11.43 -2.04 23.35
N ASP A 811 10.69 -2.88 24.06
CA ASP A 811 11.13 -3.42 25.36
C ASP A 811 12.36 -4.31 25.22
N THR A 812 12.44 -5.10 24.17
CA THR A 812 13.60 -5.95 23.86
C THR A 812 14.85 -5.11 23.57
N GLU A 813 14.70 -4.02 22.81
CA GLU A 813 15.80 -3.09 22.55
C GLU A 813 16.36 -2.47 23.83
N LYS A 814 15.49 -2.06 24.75
CA LYS A 814 15.89 -1.50 26.05
C LYS A 814 16.64 -2.52 26.89
N THR A 815 16.23 -3.78 26.84
CA THR A 815 16.88 -4.87 27.58
C THR A 815 18.29 -5.17 27.08
N LEU A 816 18.53 -5.00 25.77
CA LEU A 816 19.83 -5.24 25.15
C LEU A 816 20.86 -4.15 25.40
N ASN A 817 20.45 -2.94 25.75
CA ASN A 817 21.34 -1.77 25.92
C ASN A 817 22.23 -1.54 24.68
N LEU A 818 21.61 -1.31 23.53
CA LEU A 818 22.33 -1.05 22.29
C LEU A 818 23.23 0.19 22.43
N PRO A 819 24.44 0.19 21.79
CA PRO A 819 25.33 1.34 21.79
C PRO A 819 24.69 2.59 21.18
N VAL A 820 25.21 3.76 21.52
CA VAL A 820 24.72 5.06 21.02
C VAL A 820 24.87 5.19 19.50
N ASP A 821 25.84 4.53 18.91
CA ASP A 821 26.11 4.55 17.46
C ASP A 821 25.14 3.69 16.65
N ILE A 822 24.30 2.87 17.30
CA ILE A 822 23.23 2.12 16.64
C ILE A 822 21.91 2.85 16.87
N THR A 823 21.27 3.22 15.77
CA THR A 823 19.94 3.85 15.77
C THR A 823 18.92 2.86 15.25
N THR A 824 17.84 2.66 15.99
CA THR A 824 16.72 1.82 15.58
C THR A 824 15.52 2.66 15.16
N GLN A 825 14.85 2.27 14.11
CA GLN A 825 13.68 2.99 13.61
C GLN A 825 12.74 2.02 12.91
N PHE A 826 11.44 2.16 13.19
CA PHE A 826 10.42 1.48 12.39
C PHE A 826 10.27 2.14 11.02
N GLN A 827 9.95 1.36 10.02
CA GLN A 827 9.84 1.82 8.63
C GLN A 827 8.45 1.53 8.06
N GLY A 828 8.08 2.25 7.00
CA GLY A 828 6.89 2.00 6.22
C GLY A 828 5.60 2.04 7.04
N SER A 829 4.82 0.98 6.95
CA SER A 829 3.53 0.84 7.64
C SER A 829 3.65 0.94 9.16
N THR A 830 4.72 0.42 9.73
CA THR A 830 4.94 0.45 11.18
C THR A 830 5.26 1.86 11.67
N LEU A 831 6.04 2.62 10.91
CA LEU A 831 6.31 4.02 11.20
C LEU A 831 5.02 4.86 11.10
N ALA A 832 4.24 4.63 10.07
CA ALA A 832 2.93 5.28 9.88
C ALA A 832 1.98 4.96 11.04
N PHE A 833 1.99 3.73 11.53
CA PHE A 833 1.24 3.32 12.72
C PHE A 833 1.62 4.12 13.96
N GLN A 834 2.91 4.23 14.24
CA GLN A 834 3.40 5.01 15.40
C GLN A 834 2.99 6.47 15.30
N SER A 835 3.13 7.07 14.13
CA SER A 835 2.74 8.46 13.88
C SER A 835 1.22 8.67 14.03
N ALA A 836 0.42 7.76 13.50
CA ALA A 836 -1.04 7.80 13.62
C ALA A 836 -1.49 7.65 15.08
N LEU A 837 -0.88 6.73 15.82
CA LEU A 837 -1.21 6.51 17.24
C LEU A 837 -0.92 7.76 18.09
N GLY A 838 0.21 8.44 17.84
CA GLY A 838 0.58 9.66 18.53
C GLY A 838 -0.36 10.84 18.24
N SER A 839 -0.95 10.89 17.05
CA SER A 839 -1.85 11.98 16.63
C SER A 839 -3.32 11.73 16.94
N THR A 840 -3.73 10.50 17.26
CA THR A 840 -5.15 10.12 17.42
C THR A 840 -5.85 10.86 18.56
N VAL A 841 -5.21 10.97 19.71
CA VAL A 841 -5.76 11.69 20.86
C VAL A 841 -5.98 13.16 20.52
N TRP A 842 -5.03 13.78 19.85
CA TRP A 842 -5.13 15.17 19.41
C TRP A 842 -6.24 15.39 18.39
N LEU A 843 -6.48 14.43 17.50
CA LEU A 843 -7.60 14.49 16.54
C LEU A 843 -8.94 14.46 17.25
N ILE A 844 -9.11 13.58 18.22
CA ILE A 844 -10.35 13.49 18.99
C ILE A 844 -10.57 14.79 19.78
N VAL A 845 -9.53 15.30 20.42
CA VAL A 845 -9.61 16.59 21.15
C VAL A 845 -9.95 17.73 20.19
N ALA A 846 -9.32 17.78 19.01
CA ALA A 846 -9.61 18.80 18.00
C ALA A 846 -11.05 18.72 17.49
N ALA A 847 -11.58 17.50 17.26
CA ALA A 847 -12.95 17.28 16.85
C ALA A 847 -13.96 17.77 17.91
N VAL A 848 -13.69 17.46 19.16
CA VAL A 848 -14.52 17.91 20.29
C VAL A 848 -14.49 19.43 20.44
N VAL A 849 -13.29 20.05 20.34
CA VAL A 849 -13.14 21.50 20.43
C VAL A 849 -13.84 22.21 19.26
N ALA A 850 -13.68 21.71 18.04
CA ALA A 850 -14.34 22.27 16.85
C ALA A 850 -15.86 22.22 17.01
N MET A 851 -16.37 21.10 17.47
CA MET A 851 -17.81 20.95 17.75
C MET A 851 -18.28 21.90 18.86
N TYR A 852 -17.52 22.03 19.92
CA TYR A 852 -17.84 22.96 21.01
C TYR A 852 -17.94 24.41 20.51
N ILE A 853 -16.98 24.83 19.69
CA ILE A 853 -16.96 26.18 19.12
C ILE A 853 -18.19 26.41 18.20
N VAL A 854 -18.47 25.50 17.30
CA VAL A 854 -19.62 25.61 16.37
C VAL A 854 -20.93 25.63 17.15
N LEU A 855 -21.10 24.73 18.09
CA LEU A 855 -22.32 24.69 18.91
C LEU A 855 -22.45 25.93 19.81
N GLY A 856 -21.34 26.41 20.36
CA GLY A 856 -21.31 27.64 21.15
C GLY A 856 -21.76 28.85 20.35
N ILE A 857 -21.33 28.96 19.09
CA ILE A 857 -21.74 30.02 18.16
C ILE A 857 -23.24 29.89 17.81
N LEU A 858 -23.71 28.68 17.52
CA LEU A 858 -25.09 28.42 17.10
C LEU A 858 -26.08 28.67 18.26
N TYR A 859 -25.75 28.28 19.46
CA TYR A 859 -26.61 28.43 20.64
C TYR A 859 -26.36 29.70 21.44
N GLU A 860 -25.33 30.45 21.12
CA GLU A 860 -24.93 31.65 21.86
C GLU A 860 -24.79 31.39 23.36
N SER A 861 -24.23 30.25 23.74
CA SER A 861 -24.09 29.76 25.09
C SER A 861 -22.81 28.99 25.30
N PHE A 862 -22.24 29.05 26.51
CA PHE A 862 -21.08 28.24 26.89
C PHE A 862 -21.49 26.91 27.52
N ILE A 863 -22.70 26.76 28.03
CA ILE A 863 -23.18 25.62 28.83
C ILE A 863 -23.87 24.56 27.95
N HIS A 864 -24.74 24.98 27.05
CA HIS A 864 -25.48 24.04 26.21
C HIS A 864 -24.61 23.14 25.33
N PRO A 865 -23.50 23.63 24.73
CA PRO A 865 -22.57 22.75 24.04
C PRO A 865 -21.99 21.66 24.94
N ILE A 866 -21.68 21.95 26.19
CA ILE A 866 -21.15 20.96 27.14
C ILE A 866 -22.22 19.87 27.42
N THR A 867 -23.48 20.25 27.59
CA THR A 867 -24.58 19.29 27.74
C THR A 867 -24.70 18.35 26.54
N ILE A 868 -24.60 18.90 25.34
CA ILE A 868 -24.60 18.11 24.10
C ILE A 868 -23.40 17.17 24.01
N LEU A 869 -22.22 17.66 24.34
CA LEU A 869 -21.00 16.87 24.33
C LEU A 869 -20.93 15.79 25.43
N SER A 870 -21.73 15.89 26.48
CA SER A 870 -21.83 14.86 27.52
C SER A 870 -22.31 13.50 27.02
N THR A 871 -22.87 13.43 25.83
CA THR A 871 -23.30 12.18 25.17
C THR A 871 -22.15 11.36 24.60
N LEU A 872 -20.99 11.97 24.39
CA LEU A 872 -19.87 11.31 23.69
C LEU A 872 -19.27 10.11 24.44
N PRO A 873 -19.10 10.12 25.77
CA PRO A 873 -18.56 8.96 26.47
C PRO A 873 -19.39 7.69 26.29
N THR A 874 -20.68 7.80 26.18
CA THR A 874 -21.57 6.65 25.96
C THR A 874 -21.35 6.00 24.59
N ALA A 875 -21.13 6.81 23.57
CA ALA A 875 -20.80 6.34 22.24
C ALA A 875 -19.42 5.70 22.19
N GLY A 876 -18.44 6.30 22.84
CA GLY A 876 -17.07 5.77 22.92
C GLY A 876 -17.04 4.39 23.59
N VAL A 877 -17.73 4.20 24.68
CA VAL A 877 -17.86 2.89 25.34
C VAL A 877 -18.47 1.86 24.39
N GLY A 878 -19.56 2.20 23.72
CA GLY A 878 -20.23 1.31 22.79
C GLY A 878 -19.36 0.87 21.63
N ALA A 879 -18.65 1.82 21.01
CA ALA A 879 -17.74 1.53 19.90
C ALA A 879 -16.60 0.62 20.33
N LEU A 880 -15.92 0.94 21.41
CA LEU A 880 -14.78 0.17 21.91
C LEU A 880 -15.19 -1.24 22.37
N LEU A 881 -16.32 -1.38 23.06
CA LEU A 881 -16.86 -2.68 23.46
C LEU A 881 -17.22 -3.54 22.25
N ALA A 882 -17.84 -2.97 21.24
CA ALA A 882 -18.20 -3.71 20.02
C ALA A 882 -16.97 -4.21 19.27
N LEU A 883 -15.93 -3.38 19.18
CA LEU A 883 -14.65 -3.77 18.57
C LEU A 883 -13.98 -4.92 19.34
N MET A 884 -13.96 -4.85 20.66
CA MET A 884 -13.41 -5.92 21.51
C MET A 884 -14.18 -7.22 21.40
N ILE A 885 -15.51 -7.17 21.41
CA ILE A 885 -16.38 -8.35 21.28
C ILE A 885 -16.20 -9.00 19.91
N ALA A 886 -16.08 -8.21 18.87
CA ALA A 886 -15.84 -8.70 17.49
C ALA A 886 -14.42 -9.20 17.26
N GLY A 887 -13.51 -9.01 18.22
CA GLY A 887 -12.09 -9.36 18.05
C GLY A 887 -11.33 -8.44 17.09
N SER A 888 -11.86 -7.27 16.80
CA SER A 888 -11.22 -6.27 15.94
C SER A 888 -10.25 -5.40 16.73
N GLU A 889 -9.19 -4.98 16.07
CA GLU A 889 -8.23 -4.02 16.61
C GLU A 889 -8.77 -2.59 16.47
N LEU A 890 -8.27 -1.69 17.31
CA LEU A 890 -8.47 -0.25 17.13
C LEU A 890 -7.50 0.24 16.03
N ASP A 891 -7.92 0.09 14.81
CA ASP A 891 -7.16 0.57 13.64
C ASP A 891 -7.58 1.99 13.23
N VAL A 892 -6.96 2.52 12.18
CA VAL A 892 -7.26 3.87 11.71
C VAL A 892 -8.71 4.00 11.23
N ILE A 893 -9.26 2.96 10.63
CA ILE A 893 -10.65 2.92 10.16
C ILE A 893 -11.61 2.98 11.35
N ALA A 894 -11.35 2.21 12.42
CA ALA A 894 -12.14 2.23 13.63
C ALA A 894 -12.11 3.61 14.34
N ILE A 895 -10.95 4.25 14.35
CA ILE A 895 -10.79 5.61 14.88
C ILE A 895 -11.66 6.60 14.13
N ILE A 896 -11.73 6.50 12.81
CA ILE A 896 -12.62 7.33 12.01
C ILE A 896 -14.08 7.06 12.33
N GLY A 897 -14.44 5.81 12.54
CA GLY A 897 -15.76 5.46 13.04
C GLY A 897 -16.10 6.16 14.36
N ILE A 898 -15.17 6.20 15.29
CA ILE A 898 -15.32 6.92 16.57
C ILE A 898 -15.47 8.43 16.35
N ILE A 899 -14.67 9.03 15.49
CA ILE A 899 -14.77 10.46 15.16
C ILE A 899 -16.14 10.78 14.54
N LEU A 900 -16.63 9.94 13.64
CA LEU A 900 -17.96 10.08 13.06
C LEU A 900 -19.06 9.96 14.10
N LEU A 901 -18.91 9.07 15.08
CA LEU A 901 -19.85 8.95 16.21
C LEU A 901 -19.95 10.25 17.01
N ILE A 902 -18.85 10.97 17.18
CA ILE A 902 -18.84 12.28 17.82
C ILE A 902 -19.82 13.21 17.10
N GLY A 903 -19.82 13.17 15.77
CA GLY A 903 -20.74 13.96 14.96
C GLY A 903 -22.20 13.51 15.00
N ILE A 904 -22.46 12.21 15.06
CA ILE A 904 -23.81 11.65 14.96
C ILE A 904 -24.54 11.67 16.28
N VAL A 905 -23.89 11.22 17.33
CA VAL A 905 -24.54 11.00 18.64
C VAL A 905 -25.08 12.29 19.24
N LYS A 906 -24.44 13.41 18.95
CA LYS A 906 -24.89 14.73 19.39
C LYS A 906 -26.29 15.11 18.88
N LYS A 907 -26.73 14.55 17.76
CA LYS A 907 -28.01 14.95 17.15
C LYS A 907 -29.20 14.71 18.09
N ASN A 908 -29.17 13.64 18.85
CA ASN A 908 -30.21 13.32 19.81
C ASN A 908 -30.30 14.38 20.88
N ALA A 909 -29.15 14.77 21.43
CA ALA A 909 -29.07 15.85 22.40
C ALA A 909 -29.52 17.20 21.82
N ILE A 910 -29.09 17.51 20.58
CA ILE A 910 -29.52 18.74 19.91
C ILE A 910 -31.02 18.80 19.75
N MET A 911 -31.65 17.74 19.28
CA MET A 911 -33.10 17.69 19.13
C MET A 911 -33.85 17.90 20.45
N MET A 912 -33.40 17.27 21.51
CA MET A 912 -34.00 17.44 22.84
C MET A 912 -33.84 18.85 23.38
N ILE A 913 -32.62 19.40 23.28
CA ILE A 913 -32.28 20.70 23.86
C ILE A 913 -32.93 21.85 23.08
N ASP A 914 -33.00 21.78 21.76
CA ASP A 914 -33.67 22.77 20.93
C ASP A 914 -35.13 22.94 21.33
N PHE A 915 -35.84 21.84 21.46
CA PHE A 915 -37.26 21.89 21.86
C PHE A 915 -37.47 22.29 23.31
N ALA A 916 -36.57 21.87 24.19
CA ALA A 916 -36.60 22.30 25.58
C ALA A 916 -36.38 23.81 25.73
N LEU A 917 -35.40 24.35 25.02
CA LEU A 917 -35.11 25.79 25.02
C LEU A 917 -36.26 26.61 24.39
N ALA A 918 -36.85 26.13 23.32
CA ALA A 918 -38.00 26.78 22.70
C ALA A 918 -39.20 26.79 23.65
N ALA A 919 -39.46 25.69 24.35
CA ALA A 919 -40.51 25.61 25.35
C ALA A 919 -40.28 26.53 26.54
N GLU A 920 -39.03 26.66 27.01
CA GLU A 920 -38.68 27.58 28.09
C GLU A 920 -38.83 29.05 27.68
N ARG A 921 -38.32 29.41 26.51
CA ARG A 921 -38.26 30.79 26.04
C ARG A 921 -39.58 31.32 25.49
N GLU A 922 -40.34 30.51 24.78
CA GLU A 922 -41.58 30.92 24.10
C GLU A 922 -42.85 30.63 24.93
N GLN A 923 -42.88 29.52 25.71
CA GLN A 923 -44.04 29.05 26.46
C GLN A 923 -43.89 29.26 27.96
N GLY A 924 -42.74 29.71 28.47
CA GLY A 924 -42.50 29.99 29.88
C GLY A 924 -42.55 28.74 30.78
N MET A 925 -42.31 27.55 30.24
CA MET A 925 -42.30 26.30 31.01
C MET A 925 -41.10 26.22 31.94
N SER A 926 -41.29 25.51 33.10
CA SER A 926 -40.15 25.20 33.94
C SER A 926 -39.15 24.31 33.23
N PRO A 927 -37.84 24.42 33.54
CA PRO A 927 -36.81 23.61 32.83
C PRO A 927 -37.09 22.10 32.88
N ARG A 928 -37.58 21.60 34.00
CA ARG A 928 -37.92 20.16 34.16
C ARG A 928 -39.06 19.73 33.25
N ASP A 929 -40.15 20.50 33.22
CA ASP A 929 -41.28 20.19 32.35
C ASP A 929 -40.95 20.37 30.88
N ALA A 930 -40.18 21.38 30.56
CA ALA A 930 -39.69 21.63 29.20
C ALA A 930 -38.87 20.47 28.62
N ILE A 931 -37.88 19.99 29.38
CA ILE A 931 -37.05 18.87 28.93
C ILE A 931 -37.81 17.56 28.89
N TYR A 932 -38.73 17.33 29.85
CA TYR A 932 -39.55 16.13 29.89
C TYR A 932 -40.45 16.04 28.64
N GLN A 933 -41.15 17.14 28.31
CA GLN A 933 -41.99 17.20 27.12
C GLN A 933 -41.19 17.13 25.83
N ALA A 934 -40.03 17.80 25.76
CA ALA A 934 -39.16 17.73 24.62
C ALA A 934 -38.67 16.29 24.33
N CYS A 935 -38.30 15.56 25.36
CA CYS A 935 -37.88 14.16 25.22
C CYS A 935 -39.04 13.27 24.75
N LEU A 936 -40.24 13.45 25.26
CA LEU A 936 -41.41 12.67 24.83
C LEU A 936 -41.81 12.96 23.38
N LEU A 937 -41.85 14.23 23.02
CA LEU A 937 -42.21 14.65 21.65
C LEU A 937 -41.21 14.21 20.64
N ARG A 938 -39.93 14.23 20.97
CA ARG A 938 -38.85 13.91 20.05
C ARG A 938 -38.37 12.46 20.12
N PHE A 939 -38.96 11.64 20.94
CA PHE A 939 -38.57 10.23 21.08
C PHE A 939 -38.67 9.48 19.75
N ARG A 940 -39.78 9.62 19.06
CA ARG A 940 -40.03 8.92 17.80
C ARG A 940 -39.06 9.37 16.69
N PRO A 941 -38.87 10.68 16.40
CA PRO A 941 -37.85 11.13 15.46
C PRO A 941 -36.44 10.69 15.83
N ILE A 942 -36.07 10.77 17.08
CA ILE A 942 -34.73 10.34 17.56
C ILE A 942 -34.54 8.84 17.32
N LEU A 943 -35.52 8.02 17.65
CA LEU A 943 -35.45 6.58 17.43
C LEU A 943 -35.36 6.24 15.92
N MET A 944 -36.18 6.90 15.09
CA MET A 944 -36.13 6.72 13.63
C MET A 944 -34.77 7.04 13.05
N THR A 945 -34.22 8.18 13.38
CA THR A 945 -32.95 8.65 12.82
C THR A 945 -31.78 7.80 13.29
N THR A 946 -31.79 7.38 14.55
CA THR A 946 -30.76 6.49 15.08
C THR A 946 -30.82 5.10 14.45
N LEU A 947 -32.02 4.54 14.29
CA LEU A 947 -32.18 3.25 13.59
C LEU A 947 -31.80 3.37 12.11
N ALA A 948 -32.12 4.49 11.45
CA ALA A 948 -31.68 4.72 10.08
C ALA A 948 -30.14 4.77 9.95
N ALA A 949 -29.46 5.48 10.83
CA ALA A 949 -28.00 5.53 10.87
C ALA A 949 -27.41 4.13 11.17
N LEU A 950 -27.99 3.40 12.09
CA LEU A 950 -27.56 2.05 12.45
C LEU A 950 -27.72 1.07 11.29
N LEU A 951 -28.85 1.09 10.60
CA LEU A 951 -29.08 0.23 9.44
C LEU A 951 -28.26 0.66 8.23
N GLY A 952 -27.92 1.94 8.10
CA GLY A 952 -26.97 2.43 7.09
C GLY A 952 -25.55 1.89 7.29
N ALA A 953 -25.14 1.68 8.54
CA ALA A 953 -23.84 1.12 8.89
C ALA A 953 -23.85 -0.43 8.99
N LEU A 954 -25.02 -1.05 9.11
CA LEU A 954 -25.12 -2.51 9.29
C LEU A 954 -24.53 -3.33 8.13
N PRO A 955 -24.72 -2.99 6.85
CA PRO A 955 -24.09 -3.72 5.76
C PRO A 955 -22.57 -3.74 5.84
N LEU A 956 -21.95 -2.64 6.30
CA LEU A 956 -20.49 -2.58 6.50
C LEU A 956 -20.05 -3.52 7.62
N MET A 957 -20.79 -3.57 8.73
CA MET A 957 -20.49 -4.47 9.84
C MET A 957 -20.57 -5.95 9.44
N LEU A 958 -21.55 -6.31 8.61
CA LEU A 958 -21.81 -7.67 8.18
C LEU A 958 -21.12 -8.03 6.85
N SER A 959 -20.24 -7.20 6.36
CA SER A 959 -19.54 -7.41 5.09
C SER A 959 -18.72 -8.71 5.10
N THR A 960 -18.83 -9.52 4.05
CA THR A 960 -18.13 -10.81 3.89
C THR A 960 -17.39 -10.94 2.56
N GLY A 961 -17.57 -10.01 1.65
CA GLY A 961 -16.97 -10.03 0.31
C GLY A 961 -15.50 -9.65 0.28
N VAL A 962 -14.97 -9.43 -0.91
CA VAL A 962 -13.60 -8.96 -1.12
C VAL A 962 -13.44 -7.55 -0.53
N GLY A 963 -12.39 -7.33 0.24
CA GLY A 963 -12.14 -6.07 0.91
C GLY A 963 -12.97 -5.83 2.18
N ALA A 964 -13.66 -6.85 2.67
CA ALA A 964 -14.48 -6.75 3.89
C ALA A 964 -13.68 -6.35 5.13
N GLU A 965 -12.41 -6.71 5.18
CA GLU A 965 -11.50 -6.37 6.28
C GLU A 965 -11.34 -4.85 6.45
N LEU A 966 -11.43 -4.10 5.37
CA LEU A 966 -11.36 -2.65 5.37
C LEU A 966 -12.68 -2.01 5.87
N ARG A 967 -13.81 -2.63 5.56
CA ARG A 967 -15.15 -2.08 5.82
C ARG A 967 -15.70 -2.40 7.21
N ARG A 968 -15.40 -3.59 7.73
CA ARG A 968 -15.95 -4.07 9.01
C ARG A 968 -15.65 -3.18 10.21
N PRO A 969 -14.41 -2.68 10.42
CA PRO A 969 -14.12 -1.89 11.62
C PRO A 969 -14.98 -0.63 11.72
N LEU A 970 -15.22 0.04 10.60
CA LEU A 970 -16.08 1.22 10.56
C LEU A 970 -17.52 0.85 10.96
N GLY A 971 -18.07 -0.19 10.34
CA GLY A 971 -19.43 -0.65 10.63
C GLY A 971 -19.61 -1.10 12.07
N ILE A 972 -18.67 -1.86 12.62
CA ILE A 972 -18.71 -2.36 14.00
C ILE A 972 -18.68 -1.20 15.00
N GLY A 973 -17.76 -0.28 14.81
CA GLY A 973 -17.64 0.90 15.69
C GLY A 973 -18.89 1.76 15.66
N MET A 974 -19.43 2.02 14.48
CA MET A 974 -20.65 2.82 14.30
C MET A 974 -21.87 2.16 14.93
N VAL A 975 -22.10 0.89 14.66
CA VAL A 975 -23.26 0.16 15.20
C VAL A 975 -23.19 0.05 16.71
N GLY A 976 -22.03 -0.34 17.26
CA GLY A 976 -21.86 -0.46 18.71
C GLY A 976 -22.03 0.86 19.43
N GLY A 977 -21.42 1.92 18.91
CA GLY A 977 -21.55 3.25 19.48
C GLY A 977 -22.98 3.79 19.46
N LEU A 978 -23.69 3.59 18.36
CA LEU A 978 -25.08 4.01 18.20
C LEU A 978 -26.03 3.26 19.14
N ILE A 979 -25.88 1.95 19.30
CA ILE A 979 -26.74 1.15 20.19
C ILE A 979 -26.59 1.63 21.65
N VAL A 980 -25.38 1.68 22.16
CA VAL A 980 -25.13 2.06 23.56
C VAL A 980 -25.51 3.51 23.81
N SER A 981 -25.16 4.40 22.89
CA SER A 981 -25.53 5.80 23.00
C SER A 981 -27.02 6.02 22.97
N GLN A 982 -27.77 5.33 22.11
CA GLN A 982 -29.21 5.46 22.03
C GLN A 982 -29.87 5.12 23.37
N VAL A 983 -29.46 4.03 23.99
CA VAL A 983 -30.03 3.58 25.27
C VAL A 983 -29.69 4.56 26.39
N LEU A 984 -28.46 4.97 26.52
CA LEU A 984 -28.00 5.80 27.65
C LEU A 984 -28.32 7.29 27.47
N THR A 985 -28.20 7.84 26.29
CA THR A 985 -28.40 9.28 26.05
C THR A 985 -29.79 9.74 26.29
N LEU A 986 -30.82 8.92 26.02
CA LEU A 986 -32.20 9.24 26.28
C LEU A 986 -32.47 9.52 27.76
N PHE A 987 -31.66 8.97 28.66
CA PHE A 987 -31.79 9.15 30.10
C PHE A 987 -30.76 10.12 30.69
N THR A 988 -29.53 10.15 30.16
CA THR A 988 -28.44 10.98 30.72
C THR A 988 -28.54 12.45 30.32
N THR A 989 -28.89 12.72 29.09
CA THR A 989 -28.93 14.11 28.56
C THR A 989 -29.96 14.99 29.30
N PRO A 990 -31.20 14.56 29.55
CA PRO A 990 -32.14 15.35 30.32
C PRO A 990 -31.64 15.71 31.71
N VAL A 991 -31.04 14.76 32.41
CA VAL A 991 -30.51 14.97 33.74
C VAL A 991 -29.34 15.96 33.75
N ILE A 992 -28.44 15.84 32.84
CA ILE A 992 -27.30 16.76 32.72
C ILE A 992 -27.77 18.16 32.36
N TYR A 993 -28.76 18.29 31.49
CA TYR A 993 -29.42 19.57 31.19
C TYR A 993 -29.93 20.27 32.41
N LEU A 994 -30.66 19.53 33.29
CA LEU A 994 -31.16 20.07 34.53
C LEU A 994 -30.08 20.41 35.55
N LEU A 995 -29.05 19.61 35.66
CA LEU A 995 -27.90 19.88 36.52
C LEU A 995 -27.14 21.16 36.11
N PHE A 996 -26.95 21.37 34.84
CA PHE A 996 -26.34 22.62 34.34
C PHE A 996 -27.24 23.83 34.49
N ASP A 997 -28.55 23.67 34.38
CA ASP A 997 -29.49 24.75 34.69
C ASP A 997 -29.41 25.15 36.18
N ARG A 998 -29.37 24.21 37.09
CA ARG A 998 -29.15 24.46 38.50
C ARG A 998 -27.79 25.14 38.77
N LEU A 999 -26.76 24.72 38.09
CA LEU A 999 -25.42 25.33 38.18
C LEU A 999 -25.44 26.79 37.71
N ALA A 1000 -26.13 27.08 36.60
CA ALA A 1000 -26.27 28.44 36.08
C ALA A 1000 -27.03 29.36 37.05
N LEU A 1001 -28.09 28.85 37.67
CA LEU A 1001 -28.82 29.57 38.67
C LEU A 1001 -27.95 29.85 39.93
N TRP A 1002 -27.18 28.86 40.35
CA TRP A 1002 -26.28 29.00 41.51
C TRP A 1002 -25.17 30.03 41.24
N THR A 1003 -24.55 30.03 40.05
CA THR A 1003 -23.54 31.00 39.68
C THR A 1003 -24.11 32.43 39.61
N LYS A 1004 -25.32 32.60 39.04
CA LYS A 1004 -25.98 33.89 38.98
C LYS A 1004 -26.32 34.42 40.40
N SER A 1005 -26.75 33.57 41.28
CA SER A 1005 -27.06 33.95 42.68
C SER A 1005 -25.80 34.34 43.45
N ARG A 1006 -24.67 33.73 43.15
CA ARG A 1006 -23.37 34.02 43.78
C ARG A 1006 -22.75 35.31 43.25
N PHE A 1007 -22.87 35.59 41.96
CA PHE A 1007 -22.40 36.85 41.38
C PHE A 1007 -23.29 38.03 41.81
N ALA A 1008 -24.59 37.85 41.92
CA ALA A 1008 -25.51 38.87 42.46
C ALA A 1008 -25.22 39.23 43.92
N ARG A 1009 -24.83 38.26 44.76
CA ARG A 1009 -24.39 38.51 46.14
C ARG A 1009 -23.08 39.29 46.20
N HIS A 1010 -22.15 39.08 45.27
CA HIS A 1010 -20.90 39.82 45.21
C HIS A 1010 -21.10 41.27 44.71
N GLU A 1011 -22.09 41.52 43.87
CA GLU A 1011 -22.46 42.89 43.48
C GLU A 1011 -23.20 43.65 44.59
N GLU A 1012 -23.90 42.97 45.50
CA GLU A 1012 -24.51 43.59 46.69
C GLU A 1012 -23.48 43.81 47.82
N GLU A 1013 -22.37 43.09 47.84
CA GLU A 1013 -21.27 43.26 48.83
C GLU A 1013 -20.14 44.15 48.33
N ALA A 1014 -20.12 44.59 47.08
CA ALA A 1014 -19.15 45.56 46.51
C ALA A 1014 -19.80 46.92 46.34
#